data_06dc7f885d45e2b2e66da883e8b68682
#
_entry.id   06dc7f885d45e2b2e66da883e8b68682
#
_cell.length_a   1.000
_cell.length_b   1.000
_cell.length_c   1.000
_cell.angle_alpha   90.00
_cell.angle_beta   90.00
_cell.angle_gamma   90.00
#
_symmetry.space_group_name_H-M   'P 1'
#
loop_
_entity.id
_entity.type
_entity.pdbx_description
1 polymer ?
#
loop_
_entity_poly.entity_id
_entity_poly.type
_entity_poly.pdbx_seq_one_letter_code
_entity_poly.pdbx_strand_id
1 'polypeptide(L)'
;MLLDTYGLVYAAFFAMKDRPLTTTRGMRIEAAYVFTTTLTKLIADEKPTHVVACFDRGLPAARVAIFEAYKAQREAMPDDLRAQFGLVRRVLETYGIPVMEVDGEEADDVIATLARQAEEGGDSTIVITGDNDLLQIVDERTTVLVRTRMGGMYRYDPPKVIERYDGLQPLQLPDYRGLKGDPSDNLPGIPGVGEKTAIKLIKSAGSLDALLANPALAGTPKLEGLVREHGEIARRCRDVSLISRTLPVTIPWEAAHYVPPSPDLLYPLYRDLEFKSLLAKLPAPSNDVLQGTDDDEILQGTYRTFVSSVDPPEFVALAAAIDELGAGEYVAIVQRPEDELGLSGAAGTGLALRVGALEVSAVREAFSRLLAGNIPLIVHDWKSFAAVLRARGIEAADENALADDTMIAAHLLNPSRSYANVDDTASEYLGKRAQPDASSWADATAQLSPVLRDHLSHREQLGLYRDVELPLARILARMEAIGIAVDVHALEDLSREVDAAVVRLQDEVYILAGETFNIGSPQQLGNVLFEKLALPNGGRTKTGWATGSDVLLPLAEEHEIVAKVLEYRESTKLKNTYIDVIPKLVGADNRLRTLFNQTSTATGRLSSTNPNLQNIPVRTPLGRRVRRAFVAPPGRVLIAADYSQIELRIMAHLSGDVAMREAFARGDDIHDVTARGIFGIQDGAHADANQRRIAKSVNFGLLYGMSDFGLAQRLSIDRTEARAMTDAYFARFPMVRAWIESNLEFGRENGYVQTILGRRRYMPDLRSRNYPLRAAAEREATNAPMQGSAADLMKLAMVRIDTALREANLDAPMLLQIHDELIFEADAAQSDAVAALVKAEMEGAQTLAVPLLVTLKRGASWYDVE
;
A
#
# COMPACT_ATOMS: atom_id res chain seq x y z
N MET A 1 -32.04 10.88 -6.71
CA MET A 1 -30.62 11.05 -7.07
C MET A 1 -30.36 10.53 -8.47
N LEU A 2 -29.79 11.34 -9.34
CA LEU A 2 -29.45 10.99 -10.72
C LEU A 2 -27.93 10.96 -10.87
N LEU A 3 -27.39 9.89 -11.46
CA LEU A 3 -25.95 9.68 -11.59
C LEU A 3 -25.54 9.85 -13.06
N ASP A 4 -24.64 10.80 -13.36
CA ASP A 4 -23.85 10.79 -14.59
C ASP A 4 -22.77 9.70 -14.46
N THR A 5 -23.15 8.49 -14.85
CA THR A 5 -22.33 7.31 -14.60
C THR A 5 -21.09 7.30 -15.49
N TYR A 6 -21.20 7.77 -16.73
CA TYR A 6 -20.08 7.81 -17.66
C TYR A 6 -18.95 8.71 -17.13
N GLY A 7 -19.29 9.94 -16.77
CA GLY A 7 -18.33 10.89 -16.22
C GLY A 7 -17.69 10.42 -14.91
N LEU A 8 -18.48 9.78 -14.03
CA LEU A 8 -17.99 9.23 -12.76
C LEU A 8 -17.02 8.06 -12.96
N VAL A 9 -17.31 7.12 -13.85
CA VAL A 9 -16.46 5.94 -14.15
C VAL A 9 -15.17 6.39 -14.83
N TYR A 10 -15.27 7.31 -15.78
CA TYR A 10 -14.12 7.88 -16.48
C TYR A 10 -13.18 8.57 -15.48
N ALA A 11 -13.72 9.42 -14.62
CA ALA A 11 -12.95 10.10 -13.58
C ALA A 11 -12.33 9.11 -12.56
N ALA A 12 -13.03 8.01 -12.23
CA ALA A 12 -12.54 6.96 -11.35
C ALA A 12 -11.33 6.23 -11.96
N PHE A 13 -11.40 5.86 -13.24
CA PHE A 13 -10.32 5.21 -13.97
C PHE A 13 -9.04 6.07 -14.00
N PHE A 14 -9.17 7.34 -14.38
CA PHE A 14 -8.02 8.23 -14.48
C PHE A 14 -7.46 8.65 -13.12
N ALA A 15 -8.27 8.63 -12.05
CA ALA A 15 -7.78 8.87 -10.69
C ALA A 15 -6.83 7.78 -10.19
N MET A 16 -6.96 6.55 -10.70
CA MET A 16 -6.14 5.39 -10.35
C MET A 16 -5.15 4.99 -11.44
N LYS A 17 -4.96 5.83 -12.46
CA LYS A 17 -4.09 5.52 -13.63
C LYS A 17 -2.67 5.09 -13.23
N ASP A 18 -2.11 5.70 -12.19
CA ASP A 18 -0.76 5.42 -11.70
C ASP A 18 -0.69 4.24 -10.71
N ARG A 19 -1.84 3.75 -10.25
CA ARG A 19 -1.98 2.62 -9.32
C ARG A 19 -3.21 1.79 -9.68
N PRO A 20 -3.19 1.10 -10.83
CA PRO A 20 -4.33 0.29 -11.25
C PRO A 20 -4.56 -0.85 -10.26
N LEU A 21 -5.83 -1.17 -10.02
CA LEU A 21 -6.23 -2.33 -9.24
C LEU A 21 -6.61 -3.46 -10.20
N THR A 22 -6.03 -4.63 -9.96
CA THR A 22 -6.35 -5.85 -10.71
C THR A 22 -6.76 -6.96 -9.77
N THR A 23 -7.71 -7.78 -10.20
CA THR A 23 -8.02 -9.03 -9.52
C THR A 23 -6.86 -10.02 -9.70
N THR A 24 -6.88 -11.08 -8.91
CA THR A 24 -5.91 -12.19 -9.02
C THR A 24 -5.96 -12.88 -10.40
N ARG A 25 -7.09 -12.80 -11.11
CA ARG A 25 -7.28 -13.29 -12.48
C ARG A 25 -6.79 -12.28 -13.55
N GLY A 26 -6.16 -11.17 -13.15
CA GLY A 26 -5.63 -10.15 -14.07
C GLY A 26 -6.67 -9.15 -14.61
N MET A 27 -7.91 -9.20 -14.14
CA MET A 27 -8.97 -8.27 -14.56
C MET A 27 -8.80 -6.91 -13.88
N ARG A 28 -8.79 -5.84 -14.63
CA ARG A 28 -8.73 -4.47 -14.10
C ARG A 28 -10.07 -4.06 -13.50
N ILE A 29 -10.04 -3.51 -12.29
CA ILE A 29 -11.22 -3.22 -11.48
C ILE A 29 -11.23 -1.83 -10.84
N GLU A 30 -10.21 -1.03 -11.04
CA GLU A 30 -10.03 0.25 -10.34
C GLU A 30 -11.19 1.22 -10.52
N ALA A 31 -11.75 1.33 -11.75
CA ALA A 31 -12.88 2.21 -12.01
C ALA A 31 -14.16 1.70 -11.32
N ALA A 32 -14.42 0.41 -11.39
CA ALA A 32 -15.56 -0.22 -10.73
C ALA A 32 -15.45 -0.10 -9.20
N TYR A 33 -14.27 -0.31 -8.62
CA TYR A 33 -14.02 -0.18 -7.19
C TYR A 33 -14.24 1.24 -6.68
N VAL A 34 -13.63 2.25 -7.34
CA VAL A 34 -13.76 3.66 -6.95
C VAL A 34 -15.20 4.15 -7.15
N PHE A 35 -15.85 3.71 -8.23
CA PHE A 35 -17.28 4.00 -8.46
C PHE A 35 -18.14 3.44 -7.33
N THR A 36 -17.98 2.15 -6.98
CA THR A 36 -18.75 1.50 -5.91
C THR A 36 -18.54 2.18 -4.55
N THR A 37 -17.30 2.50 -4.22
CA THR A 37 -16.97 3.21 -2.98
C THR A 37 -17.61 4.59 -2.94
N THR A 38 -17.59 5.32 -4.07
CA THR A 38 -18.20 6.64 -4.20
C THR A 38 -19.71 6.55 -4.09
N LEU A 39 -20.33 5.60 -4.78
CA LEU A 39 -21.78 5.36 -4.74
C LEU A 39 -22.27 5.05 -3.32
N THR A 40 -21.62 4.12 -2.63
CA THR A 40 -21.96 3.75 -1.25
C THR A 40 -21.89 4.96 -0.31
N LYS A 41 -20.86 5.79 -0.48
CA LYS A 41 -20.71 7.02 0.32
C LYS A 41 -21.81 8.03 0.00
N LEU A 42 -22.10 8.28 -1.27
CA LEU A 42 -23.13 9.22 -1.69
C LEU A 42 -24.53 8.83 -1.18
N ILE A 43 -24.85 7.55 -1.24
CA ILE A 43 -26.12 7.02 -0.70
C ILE A 43 -26.19 7.24 0.82
N ALA A 44 -25.12 7.00 1.54
CA ALA A 44 -25.07 7.20 3.00
C ALA A 44 -25.19 8.67 3.40
N ASP A 45 -24.52 9.56 2.65
CA ASP A 45 -24.48 11.00 2.93
C ASP A 45 -25.81 11.70 2.54
N GLU A 46 -26.35 11.42 1.35
CA GLU A 46 -27.51 12.10 0.77
C GLU A 46 -28.86 11.42 1.09
N LYS A 47 -28.87 10.14 1.46
CA LYS A 47 -30.05 9.33 1.81
C LYS A 47 -31.20 9.45 0.80
N PRO A 48 -30.95 9.21 -0.49
CA PRO A 48 -31.96 9.37 -1.53
C PRO A 48 -33.08 8.33 -1.37
N THR A 49 -34.31 8.72 -1.67
CA THR A 49 -35.45 7.78 -1.75
C THR A 49 -35.48 7.03 -3.07
N HIS A 50 -34.97 7.64 -4.13
CA HIS A 50 -34.92 7.07 -5.47
C HIS A 50 -33.55 7.33 -6.09
N VAL A 51 -32.99 6.34 -6.82
CA VAL A 51 -31.69 6.45 -7.49
C VAL A 51 -31.82 5.95 -8.92
N VAL A 52 -31.26 6.69 -9.88
CA VAL A 52 -31.20 6.31 -11.29
C VAL A 52 -29.79 6.56 -11.82
N ALA A 53 -29.23 5.62 -12.56
CA ALA A 53 -27.95 5.74 -13.25
C ALA A 53 -28.17 6.06 -14.72
N CYS A 54 -27.60 7.14 -15.23
CA CYS A 54 -27.72 7.57 -16.62
C CYS A 54 -26.40 7.31 -17.36
N PHE A 55 -26.50 6.80 -18.61
CA PHE A 55 -25.35 6.48 -19.47
C PHE A 55 -25.45 7.17 -20.80
N ASP A 56 -24.30 7.56 -21.37
CA ASP A 56 -24.19 7.99 -22.77
C ASP A 56 -24.41 6.80 -23.69
N ARG A 57 -25.18 7.01 -24.77
CA ARG A 57 -25.39 5.98 -25.80
C ARG A 57 -25.23 6.53 -27.21
N GLY A 58 -24.14 7.18 -27.46
CA GLY A 58 -23.76 7.75 -28.73
C GLY A 58 -23.58 9.25 -28.71
N LEU A 59 -23.34 9.86 -29.87
CA LEU A 59 -23.25 11.29 -30.06
C LEU A 59 -24.60 11.81 -30.55
N PRO A 60 -25.15 12.91 -29.99
CA PRO A 60 -26.42 13.48 -30.41
C PRO A 60 -26.33 13.96 -31.86
N ALA A 61 -27.10 13.34 -32.75
CA ALA A 61 -27.14 13.70 -34.16
C ALA A 61 -27.55 15.16 -34.36
N ALA A 62 -28.41 15.69 -33.49
CA ALA A 62 -28.84 17.07 -33.52
C ALA A 62 -27.67 18.04 -33.25
N ARG A 63 -26.79 17.75 -32.29
CA ARG A 63 -25.59 18.54 -31.96
C ARG A 63 -24.54 18.49 -33.07
N VAL A 64 -24.31 17.32 -33.64
CA VAL A 64 -23.41 17.13 -34.80
C VAL A 64 -23.94 17.89 -36.03
N ALA A 65 -25.24 17.90 -36.26
CA ALA A 65 -25.84 18.68 -37.36
C ALA A 65 -25.66 20.20 -37.18
N ILE A 66 -25.67 20.70 -35.94
CA ILE A 66 -25.41 22.12 -35.66
C ILE A 66 -23.93 22.43 -35.80
N PHE A 67 -23.05 21.54 -35.30
CA PHE A 67 -21.60 21.71 -35.30
C PHE A 67 -20.90 20.38 -35.57
N GLU A 68 -20.50 20.16 -36.82
CA GLU A 68 -19.91 18.90 -37.31
C GLU A 68 -18.66 18.46 -36.55
N ALA A 69 -17.84 19.41 -36.04
CA ALA A 69 -16.64 19.14 -35.28
C ALA A 69 -16.90 18.90 -33.77
N TYR A 70 -18.15 18.76 -33.32
CA TYR A 70 -18.49 18.51 -31.92
C TYR A 70 -17.84 17.21 -31.43
N LYS A 71 -17.02 17.31 -30.36
CA LYS A 71 -16.29 16.20 -29.72
C LYS A 71 -15.39 15.38 -30.69
N ALA A 72 -15.09 15.87 -31.91
CA ALA A 72 -14.32 15.14 -32.91
C ALA A 72 -12.86 14.87 -32.50
N GLN A 73 -12.32 15.60 -31.55
CA GLN A 73 -10.96 15.46 -31.03
C GLN A 73 -10.83 14.47 -29.86
N ARG A 74 -11.95 13.90 -29.36
CA ARG A 74 -11.89 12.96 -28.24
C ARG A 74 -11.18 11.68 -28.65
N GLU A 75 -10.17 11.30 -27.89
CA GLU A 75 -9.49 10.01 -28.07
C GLU A 75 -10.44 8.85 -27.83
N ALA A 76 -10.19 7.73 -28.51
CA ALA A 76 -10.97 6.51 -28.31
C ALA A 76 -10.81 6.02 -26.84
N MET A 77 -11.93 5.54 -26.27
CA MET A 77 -11.90 4.98 -24.93
C MET A 77 -10.92 3.81 -24.84
N PRO A 78 -10.00 3.81 -23.84
CA PRO A 78 -9.09 2.68 -23.59
C PRO A 78 -9.88 1.37 -23.40
N ASP A 79 -9.40 0.27 -23.97
CA ASP A 79 -10.08 -1.03 -23.87
C ASP A 79 -10.22 -1.51 -22.41
N ASP A 80 -9.22 -1.24 -21.58
CA ASP A 80 -9.24 -1.52 -20.13
C ASP A 80 -10.36 -0.77 -19.39
N LEU A 81 -10.69 0.43 -19.83
CA LEU A 81 -11.81 1.19 -19.26
C LEU A 81 -13.14 0.65 -19.80
N ARG A 82 -13.21 0.34 -21.09
CA ARG A 82 -14.41 -0.22 -21.72
C ARG A 82 -14.89 -1.50 -21.06
N ALA A 83 -13.95 -2.40 -20.71
CA ALA A 83 -14.27 -3.62 -20.00
C ALA A 83 -14.90 -3.36 -18.62
N GLN A 84 -14.49 -2.29 -17.93
CA GLN A 84 -14.99 -1.98 -16.58
C GLN A 84 -16.40 -1.38 -16.55
N PHE A 85 -16.92 -0.87 -17.66
CA PHE A 85 -18.34 -0.46 -17.73
C PHE A 85 -19.30 -1.63 -17.52
N GLY A 86 -18.94 -2.84 -17.99
CA GLY A 86 -19.70 -4.06 -17.69
C GLY A 86 -19.73 -4.39 -16.20
N LEU A 87 -18.60 -4.19 -15.49
CA LEU A 87 -18.52 -4.39 -14.04
C LEU A 87 -19.36 -3.36 -13.29
N VAL A 88 -19.35 -2.10 -13.72
CA VAL A 88 -20.17 -1.03 -13.12
C VAL A 88 -21.67 -1.32 -13.31
N ARG A 89 -22.08 -1.85 -14.46
CA ARG A 89 -23.48 -2.29 -14.67
C ARG A 89 -23.87 -3.41 -13.71
N ARG A 90 -22.99 -4.40 -13.48
CA ARG A 90 -23.22 -5.46 -12.47
C ARG A 90 -23.36 -4.88 -11.06
N VAL A 91 -22.54 -3.89 -10.70
CA VAL A 91 -22.67 -3.16 -9.42
C VAL A 91 -24.05 -2.51 -9.32
N LEU A 92 -24.47 -1.74 -10.31
CA LEU A 92 -25.75 -1.05 -10.31
C LEU A 92 -26.93 -2.02 -10.23
N GLU A 93 -26.88 -3.13 -10.96
CA GLU A 93 -27.87 -4.21 -10.93
C GLU A 93 -27.98 -4.82 -9.52
N THR A 94 -26.84 -5.16 -8.90
CA THR A 94 -26.81 -5.70 -7.54
C THR A 94 -27.34 -4.71 -6.50
N TYR A 95 -27.13 -3.40 -6.74
CA TYR A 95 -27.67 -2.34 -5.89
C TYR A 95 -29.16 -2.03 -6.16
N GLY A 96 -29.78 -2.71 -7.14
CA GLY A 96 -31.17 -2.46 -7.54
C GLY A 96 -31.37 -1.08 -8.15
N ILE A 97 -30.32 -0.49 -8.77
CA ILE A 97 -30.38 0.85 -9.37
C ILE A 97 -30.64 0.73 -10.87
N PRO A 98 -31.77 1.21 -11.38
CA PRO A 98 -32.08 1.17 -12.79
C PRO A 98 -31.14 2.03 -13.62
N VAL A 99 -30.79 1.52 -14.81
CA VAL A 99 -29.96 2.22 -15.78
C VAL A 99 -30.86 2.82 -16.86
N MET A 100 -30.68 4.11 -17.14
CA MET A 100 -31.38 4.86 -18.16
C MET A 100 -30.42 5.34 -19.23
N GLU A 101 -30.73 5.07 -20.48
CA GLU A 101 -29.99 5.48 -21.66
C GLU A 101 -30.92 5.65 -22.85
N VAL A 102 -30.62 6.56 -23.75
CA VAL A 102 -31.37 6.81 -24.96
C VAL A 102 -30.45 6.74 -26.17
N ASP A 103 -30.81 5.97 -27.19
CA ASP A 103 -30.00 5.78 -28.40
C ASP A 103 -29.72 7.14 -29.07
N GLY A 104 -28.44 7.45 -29.27
CA GLY A 104 -28.01 8.69 -29.91
C GLY A 104 -28.07 9.93 -29.03
N GLU A 105 -28.25 9.79 -27.71
CA GLU A 105 -28.30 10.91 -26.76
C GLU A 105 -27.25 10.76 -25.65
N GLU A 106 -26.93 11.89 -25.02
CA GLU A 106 -25.96 11.94 -23.91
C GLU A 106 -26.67 11.80 -22.55
N ALA A 107 -25.93 11.31 -21.54
CA ALA A 107 -26.45 11.17 -20.17
C ALA A 107 -26.97 12.48 -19.60
N ASP A 108 -26.38 13.62 -19.95
CA ASP A 108 -26.77 14.96 -19.50
C ASP A 108 -28.22 15.31 -19.91
N ASP A 109 -28.61 14.95 -21.15
CA ASP A 109 -29.95 15.19 -21.66
C ASP A 109 -30.98 14.28 -20.98
N VAL A 110 -30.59 13.02 -20.71
CA VAL A 110 -31.41 12.09 -19.92
C VAL A 110 -31.59 12.63 -18.50
N ILE A 111 -30.52 13.01 -17.81
CA ILE A 111 -30.55 13.56 -16.46
C ILE A 111 -31.43 14.81 -16.39
N ALA A 112 -31.26 15.76 -17.31
CA ALA A 112 -32.02 16.99 -17.30
C ALA A 112 -33.52 16.76 -17.57
N THR A 113 -33.86 15.76 -18.40
CA THR A 113 -35.26 15.35 -18.66
C THR A 113 -35.89 14.73 -17.42
N LEU A 114 -35.18 13.81 -16.75
CA LEU A 114 -35.66 13.18 -15.52
C LEU A 114 -35.75 14.16 -14.36
N ALA A 115 -34.81 15.10 -14.23
CA ALA A 115 -34.84 16.15 -13.21
C ALA A 115 -36.09 17.01 -13.38
N ARG A 116 -36.43 17.42 -14.62
CA ARG A 116 -37.66 18.18 -14.90
C ARG A 116 -38.92 17.41 -14.52
N GLN A 117 -38.97 16.10 -14.83
CA GLN A 117 -40.12 15.27 -14.46
C GLN A 117 -40.29 15.13 -12.94
N ALA A 118 -39.17 15.00 -12.21
CA ALA A 118 -39.19 14.96 -10.74
C ALA A 118 -39.71 16.33 -10.18
N GLU A 119 -39.23 17.45 -10.73
CA GLU A 119 -39.71 18.79 -10.36
C GLU A 119 -41.21 18.96 -10.60
N GLU A 120 -41.71 18.53 -11.76
CA GLU A 120 -43.15 18.54 -12.10
C GLU A 120 -43.97 17.66 -11.15
N GLY A 121 -43.39 16.57 -10.64
CA GLY A 121 -43.97 15.70 -9.62
C GLY A 121 -43.89 16.26 -8.19
N GLY A 122 -43.20 17.40 -8.00
CA GLY A 122 -43.04 18.03 -6.69
C GLY A 122 -41.83 17.54 -5.89
N ASP A 123 -40.98 16.70 -6.46
CA ASP A 123 -39.79 16.13 -5.83
C ASP A 123 -38.55 17.02 -5.96
N SER A 124 -37.56 16.78 -5.11
CA SER A 124 -36.23 17.40 -5.20
C SER A 124 -35.22 16.46 -5.82
N THR A 125 -34.37 16.98 -6.69
CA THR A 125 -33.37 16.19 -7.41
C THR A 125 -31.94 16.54 -6.96
N ILE A 126 -31.12 15.51 -6.75
CA ILE A 126 -29.68 15.64 -6.57
C ILE A 126 -29.02 14.96 -7.79
N VAL A 127 -28.25 15.73 -8.55
CA VAL A 127 -27.49 15.24 -9.69
C VAL A 127 -26.04 15.06 -9.29
N ILE A 128 -25.45 13.92 -9.59
CA ILE A 128 -24.04 13.60 -9.33
C ILE A 128 -23.30 13.52 -10.66
N THR A 129 -22.32 14.40 -10.89
CA THR A 129 -21.60 14.48 -12.16
C THR A 129 -20.13 14.87 -11.99
N GLY A 130 -19.32 14.63 -13.00
CA GLY A 130 -17.98 15.20 -13.16
C GLY A 130 -17.96 16.50 -13.97
N ASP A 131 -19.08 16.86 -14.62
CA ASP A 131 -19.16 17.95 -15.59
C ASP A 131 -19.88 19.18 -15.02
N ASN A 132 -19.39 20.37 -15.39
CA ASN A 132 -20.04 21.63 -15.04
C ASN A 132 -21.18 22.00 -16.00
N ASP A 133 -21.42 21.26 -17.06
CA ASP A 133 -22.46 21.52 -18.04
C ASP A 133 -23.84 21.41 -17.43
N LEU A 134 -24.01 20.44 -16.54
CA LEU A 134 -25.23 20.24 -15.78
C LEU A 134 -25.53 21.35 -14.76
N LEU A 135 -24.64 22.32 -14.52
CA LEU A 135 -24.95 23.49 -13.68
C LEU A 135 -26.03 24.39 -14.28
N GLN A 136 -26.30 24.29 -15.58
CA GLN A 136 -27.39 25.04 -16.23
C GLN A 136 -28.81 24.59 -15.81
N ILE A 137 -28.94 23.37 -15.24
CA ILE A 137 -30.27 22.88 -14.77
C ILE A 137 -30.47 23.09 -13.27
N VAL A 138 -29.53 23.74 -12.56
CA VAL A 138 -29.68 24.05 -11.14
C VAL A 138 -30.81 25.05 -10.91
N ASP A 139 -31.72 24.71 -10.01
CA ASP A 139 -32.87 25.53 -9.61
C ASP A 139 -33.21 25.28 -8.12
N GLU A 140 -34.36 25.75 -7.66
CA GLU A 140 -34.81 25.63 -6.26
C GLU A 140 -35.02 24.17 -5.82
N ARG A 141 -35.23 23.23 -6.78
CA ARG A 141 -35.50 21.82 -6.54
C ARG A 141 -34.38 20.91 -7.01
N THR A 142 -33.54 21.37 -7.92
CA THR A 142 -32.43 20.60 -8.51
C THR A 142 -31.09 21.14 -8.03
N THR A 143 -30.35 20.31 -7.31
CA THR A 143 -28.98 20.55 -6.83
C THR A 143 -28.00 19.66 -7.57
N VAL A 144 -26.85 20.20 -7.96
CA VAL A 144 -25.80 19.45 -8.65
C VAL A 144 -24.56 19.28 -7.75
N LEU A 145 -24.13 18.05 -7.53
CA LEU A 145 -22.86 17.71 -6.88
C LEU A 145 -21.81 17.42 -7.94
N VAL A 146 -20.84 18.31 -8.08
CA VAL A 146 -19.76 18.17 -9.05
C VAL A 146 -18.55 17.55 -8.38
N ARG A 147 -17.99 16.49 -8.97
CA ARG A 147 -16.78 15.86 -8.51
C ARG A 147 -15.57 16.79 -8.68
N THR A 148 -14.86 17.06 -7.60
CA THR A 148 -13.64 17.85 -7.63
C THR A 148 -12.43 17.01 -8.07
N ARG A 149 -11.39 17.66 -8.58
CA ARG A 149 -10.11 16.99 -8.94
C ARG A 149 -9.45 16.26 -7.76
N MET A 150 -9.79 16.63 -6.54
CA MET A 150 -9.27 16.04 -5.30
C MET A 150 -10.13 14.86 -4.79
N GLY A 151 -11.13 14.44 -5.55
CA GLY A 151 -11.99 13.28 -5.22
C GLY A 151 -13.15 13.57 -4.28
N GLY A 152 -13.33 14.81 -3.82
CA GLY A 152 -14.52 15.27 -3.08
C GLY A 152 -15.67 15.69 -4.00
N MET A 153 -16.85 15.93 -3.42
CA MET A 153 -18.01 16.52 -4.11
C MET A 153 -18.20 17.96 -3.65
N TYR A 154 -18.47 18.85 -4.60
CA TYR A 154 -18.86 20.22 -4.30
C TYR A 154 -20.32 20.42 -4.71
N ARG A 155 -21.14 20.89 -3.76
CA ARG A 155 -22.58 21.07 -3.95
C ARG A 155 -22.88 22.45 -4.53
N TYR A 156 -23.57 22.49 -5.66
CA TYR A 156 -24.08 23.70 -6.30
C TYR A 156 -25.60 23.78 -6.16
N ASP A 157 -26.06 24.86 -5.49
CA ASP A 157 -27.38 25.38 -5.47
C ASP A 157 -27.41 26.73 -6.25
N PRO A 158 -28.55 27.38 -6.50
CA PRO A 158 -28.58 28.61 -7.27
C PRO A 158 -27.64 29.71 -6.75
N PRO A 159 -27.56 30.01 -5.43
CA PRO A 159 -26.62 30.98 -4.90
C PRO A 159 -25.16 30.67 -5.23
N LYS A 160 -24.74 29.41 -5.14
CA LYS A 160 -23.36 29.02 -5.41
C LYS A 160 -23.01 29.04 -6.90
N VAL A 161 -23.96 28.75 -7.79
CA VAL A 161 -23.77 28.95 -9.23
C VAL A 161 -23.57 30.43 -9.53
N ILE A 162 -24.41 31.28 -8.97
CA ILE A 162 -24.35 32.75 -9.13
C ILE A 162 -23.01 33.29 -8.61
N GLU A 163 -22.56 32.82 -7.44
CA GLU A 163 -21.26 33.20 -6.87
C GLU A 163 -20.10 32.75 -7.79
N ARG A 164 -20.09 31.49 -8.25
CA ARG A 164 -19.04 30.96 -9.12
C ARG A 164 -18.90 31.70 -10.44
N TYR A 165 -20.02 32.09 -11.03
CA TYR A 165 -20.07 32.77 -12.34
C TYR A 165 -20.31 34.27 -12.22
N ASP A 166 -19.87 34.85 -11.10
CA ASP A 166 -19.89 36.30 -10.85
C ASP A 166 -21.25 36.96 -11.21
N GLY A 167 -22.36 36.39 -10.77
CA GLY A 167 -23.69 36.92 -10.91
C GLY A 167 -24.53 36.38 -12.06
N LEU A 168 -24.03 35.43 -12.88
CA LEU A 168 -24.86 34.78 -13.90
C LEU A 168 -25.79 33.74 -13.26
N GLN A 169 -27.03 33.71 -13.76
CA GLN A 169 -28.01 32.69 -13.40
C GLN A 169 -27.69 31.35 -14.09
N PRO A 170 -28.08 30.17 -13.53
CA PRO A 170 -27.88 28.88 -14.17
C PRO A 170 -28.33 28.84 -15.63
N LEU A 171 -29.50 29.39 -15.94
CA LEU A 171 -30.03 29.43 -17.30
C LEU A 171 -29.25 30.28 -18.31
N GLN A 172 -28.31 31.10 -17.84
CA GLN A 172 -27.43 31.93 -18.68
C GLN A 172 -26.09 31.21 -19.00
N LEU A 173 -25.86 30.04 -18.44
CA LEU A 173 -24.60 29.28 -18.69
C LEU A 173 -24.42 28.81 -20.12
N PRO A 174 -25.45 28.37 -20.86
CA PRO A 174 -25.32 28.09 -22.30
C PRO A 174 -24.88 29.32 -23.09
N ASP A 175 -25.45 30.52 -22.82
CA ASP A 175 -25.03 31.77 -23.45
C ASP A 175 -23.57 32.13 -23.15
N TYR A 176 -23.17 31.96 -21.88
CA TYR A 176 -21.77 32.13 -21.47
C TYR A 176 -20.83 31.22 -22.23
N ARG A 177 -21.18 29.91 -22.42
CA ARG A 177 -20.40 28.96 -23.20
C ARG A 177 -20.39 29.30 -24.67
N GLY A 178 -21.49 29.73 -25.21
CA GLY A 178 -21.56 30.25 -26.59
C GLY A 178 -20.52 31.30 -26.88
N LEU A 179 -20.32 32.23 -25.95
CA LEU A 179 -19.33 33.31 -26.08
C LEU A 179 -17.89 32.85 -25.83
N LYS A 180 -17.67 32.13 -24.73
CA LYS A 180 -16.32 31.69 -24.30
C LYS A 180 -15.79 30.53 -25.14
N GLY A 181 -16.69 29.65 -25.61
CA GLY A 181 -16.35 28.37 -26.17
C GLY A 181 -16.09 27.31 -25.07
N ASP A 182 -15.92 26.06 -25.50
CA ASP A 182 -15.50 24.93 -24.66
C ASP A 182 -14.49 24.04 -25.41
N PRO A 183 -13.19 24.10 -25.03
CA PRO A 183 -12.17 23.28 -25.67
C PRO A 183 -12.40 21.77 -25.47
N SER A 184 -13.07 21.33 -24.38
CA SER A 184 -13.30 19.90 -24.13
C SER A 184 -14.29 19.30 -25.12
N ASP A 185 -15.20 20.14 -25.64
CA ASP A 185 -16.21 19.75 -26.62
C ASP A 185 -15.92 20.28 -28.05
N ASN A 186 -14.71 20.85 -28.22
CA ASN A 186 -14.24 21.43 -29.46
C ASN A 186 -15.09 22.62 -29.94
N LEU A 187 -15.65 23.41 -29.00
CA LEU A 187 -16.45 24.57 -29.29
C LEU A 187 -15.58 25.85 -29.23
N PRO A 188 -15.39 26.59 -30.36
CA PRO A 188 -14.40 27.68 -30.41
C PRO A 188 -14.85 28.94 -29.68
N GLY A 189 -16.15 29.22 -29.55
CA GLY A 189 -16.65 30.49 -29.05
C GLY A 189 -16.24 31.71 -29.90
N ILE A 190 -16.22 32.89 -29.29
CA ILE A 190 -15.70 34.12 -29.95
C ILE A 190 -14.18 34.24 -29.67
N PRO A 191 -13.31 34.30 -30.69
CA PRO A 191 -11.87 34.43 -30.49
C PRO A 191 -11.51 35.65 -29.62
N GLY A 192 -10.71 35.41 -28.57
CA GLY A 192 -10.28 36.44 -27.63
C GLY A 192 -11.31 36.82 -26.52
N VAL A 193 -12.46 36.13 -26.47
CA VAL A 193 -13.43 36.23 -25.39
C VAL A 193 -13.21 35.14 -24.38
N GLY A 194 -12.52 35.47 -23.29
CA GLY A 194 -12.33 34.55 -22.16
C GLY A 194 -13.44 34.67 -21.10
N GLU A 195 -13.31 33.89 -20.03
CA GLU A 195 -14.30 33.75 -18.95
C GLU A 195 -14.84 35.10 -18.44
N LYS A 196 -13.97 36.00 -17.97
CA LYS A 196 -14.37 37.30 -17.42
C LYS A 196 -15.09 38.19 -18.44
N THR A 197 -14.67 38.11 -19.70
CA THR A 197 -15.27 38.90 -20.77
C THR A 197 -16.64 38.36 -21.12
N ALA A 198 -16.81 37.06 -21.24
CA ALA A 198 -18.10 36.42 -21.51
C ALA A 198 -19.12 36.72 -20.41
N ILE A 199 -18.74 36.62 -19.14
CA ILE A 199 -19.61 37.00 -17.99
C ILE A 199 -20.03 38.44 -18.11
N LYS A 200 -19.09 39.35 -18.37
CA LYS A 200 -19.41 40.77 -18.51
C LYS A 200 -20.38 41.04 -19.66
N LEU A 201 -20.22 40.40 -20.79
CA LEU A 201 -21.08 40.53 -21.95
C LEU A 201 -22.52 40.07 -21.67
N ILE A 202 -22.68 38.91 -21.02
CA ILE A 202 -24.02 38.41 -20.66
C ILE A 202 -24.66 39.28 -19.60
N LYS A 203 -23.92 39.75 -18.59
CA LYS A 203 -24.46 40.70 -17.58
C LYS A 203 -24.95 42.01 -18.19
N SER A 204 -24.23 42.53 -19.20
CA SER A 204 -24.62 43.78 -19.85
C SER A 204 -25.81 43.64 -20.79
N ALA A 205 -25.92 42.47 -21.48
CA ALA A 205 -26.95 42.26 -22.49
C ALA A 205 -28.16 41.44 -21.99
N GLY A 206 -28.00 40.72 -20.88
CA GLY A 206 -28.99 39.80 -20.31
C GLY A 206 -28.96 38.42 -20.98
N SER A 207 -28.73 38.33 -22.28
CA SER A 207 -28.60 37.04 -23.02
C SER A 207 -27.70 37.21 -24.26
N LEU A 208 -27.26 36.09 -24.84
CA LEU A 208 -26.56 36.08 -26.11
C LEU A 208 -27.42 36.64 -27.26
N ASP A 209 -28.69 36.27 -27.34
CA ASP A 209 -29.58 36.75 -28.39
C ASP A 209 -29.79 38.28 -28.31
N ALA A 210 -29.92 38.86 -27.13
CA ALA A 210 -29.98 40.30 -26.95
C ALA A 210 -28.64 40.99 -27.35
N LEU A 211 -27.51 40.37 -27.03
CA LEU A 211 -26.19 40.86 -27.45
C LEU A 211 -26.02 40.82 -28.97
N LEU A 212 -26.45 39.72 -29.62
CA LEU A 212 -26.38 39.60 -31.08
C LEU A 212 -27.33 40.56 -31.81
N ALA A 213 -28.51 40.82 -31.22
CA ALA A 213 -29.47 41.80 -31.74
C ALA A 213 -28.98 43.25 -31.61
N ASN A 214 -28.22 43.55 -30.54
CA ASN A 214 -27.64 44.88 -30.31
C ASN A 214 -26.16 44.73 -29.85
N PRO A 215 -25.20 44.55 -30.77
CA PRO A 215 -23.79 44.43 -30.46
C PRO A 215 -23.15 45.63 -29.73
N ALA A 216 -23.77 46.77 -29.74
CA ALA A 216 -23.33 47.94 -28.97
C ALA A 216 -23.33 47.68 -27.45
N LEU A 217 -24.11 46.73 -26.96
CA LEU A 217 -24.13 46.27 -25.57
C LEU A 217 -22.79 45.63 -25.13
N ALA A 218 -21.88 45.30 -26.06
CA ALA A 218 -20.54 44.84 -25.77
C ALA A 218 -19.63 45.91 -25.11
N GLY A 219 -20.03 47.18 -25.16
CA GLY A 219 -19.42 48.28 -24.40
C GLY A 219 -18.08 48.80 -24.94
N THR A 220 -17.46 48.15 -25.94
CA THR A 220 -16.25 48.66 -26.63
C THR A 220 -16.31 48.36 -28.11
N PRO A 221 -15.80 49.25 -29.00
CA PRO A 221 -15.80 49.04 -30.43
C PRO A 221 -15.13 47.74 -30.87
N LYS A 222 -14.10 47.32 -30.15
CA LYS A 222 -13.38 46.04 -30.42
C LYS A 222 -14.29 44.84 -30.14
N LEU A 223 -14.95 44.79 -29.02
CA LEU A 223 -15.85 43.68 -28.66
C LEU A 223 -17.08 43.68 -29.55
N GLU A 224 -17.62 44.84 -29.84
CA GLU A 224 -18.74 44.99 -30.80
C GLU A 224 -18.37 44.41 -32.18
N GLY A 225 -17.19 44.73 -32.69
CA GLY A 225 -16.67 44.14 -33.92
C GLY A 225 -16.59 42.63 -33.88
N LEU A 226 -16.02 42.05 -32.80
CA LEU A 226 -15.92 40.61 -32.62
C LEU A 226 -17.31 39.93 -32.51
N VAL A 227 -18.27 40.52 -31.80
CA VAL A 227 -19.64 40.02 -31.72
C VAL A 227 -20.32 40.03 -33.09
N ARG A 228 -20.13 41.07 -33.91
CA ARG A 228 -20.68 41.13 -35.28
C ARG A 228 -20.07 40.07 -36.20
N GLU A 229 -18.76 39.87 -36.11
CA GLU A 229 -18.02 38.95 -36.94
C GLU A 229 -18.25 37.48 -36.59
N HIS A 230 -18.25 37.16 -35.29
CA HIS A 230 -18.28 35.79 -34.79
C HIS A 230 -19.59 35.40 -34.08
N GLY A 231 -20.60 36.24 -34.10
CA GLY A 231 -21.86 36.05 -33.35
C GLY A 231 -22.61 34.76 -33.75
N GLU A 232 -22.58 34.40 -35.05
CA GLU A 232 -23.23 33.19 -35.51
C GLU A 232 -22.53 31.91 -35.00
N ILE A 233 -21.19 31.94 -34.90
CA ILE A 233 -20.44 30.83 -34.29
C ILE A 233 -20.81 30.72 -32.80
N ALA A 234 -20.88 31.86 -32.08
CA ALA A 234 -21.28 31.87 -30.67
C ALA A 234 -22.70 31.31 -30.47
N ARG A 235 -23.68 31.64 -31.37
CA ARG A 235 -25.01 31.06 -31.33
C ARG A 235 -25.00 29.54 -31.50
N ARG A 236 -24.28 29.04 -32.51
CA ARG A 236 -24.13 27.58 -32.75
C ARG A 236 -23.46 26.88 -31.57
N CYS A 237 -22.41 27.47 -30.96
CA CYS A 237 -21.79 26.94 -29.75
C CYS A 237 -22.76 26.90 -28.56
N ARG A 238 -23.59 27.97 -28.36
CA ARG A 238 -24.66 28.00 -27.37
C ARG A 238 -25.66 26.86 -27.60
N ASP A 239 -26.16 26.72 -28.83
CA ASP A 239 -27.20 25.76 -29.17
C ASP A 239 -26.73 24.31 -28.98
N VAL A 240 -25.44 24.03 -29.24
CA VAL A 240 -24.80 22.73 -28.95
C VAL A 240 -24.64 22.51 -27.43
N SER A 241 -24.34 23.57 -26.67
CA SER A 241 -24.16 23.50 -25.20
C SER A 241 -25.48 23.42 -24.43
N LEU A 242 -26.61 23.66 -25.07
CA LEU A 242 -27.92 23.59 -24.44
C LEU A 242 -28.32 22.13 -24.21
N ILE A 243 -28.60 21.80 -22.95
CA ILE A 243 -29.04 20.44 -22.55
C ILE A 243 -30.55 20.30 -22.80
N SER A 244 -30.94 19.22 -23.49
CA SER A 244 -32.34 18.90 -23.72
C SER A 244 -33.01 18.43 -22.41
N ARG A 245 -34.24 18.95 -22.17
CA ARG A 245 -35.04 18.52 -21.01
C ARG A 245 -36.32 17.79 -21.43
N THR A 246 -36.39 17.32 -22.69
CA THR A 246 -37.66 16.83 -23.32
C THR A 246 -37.47 15.52 -24.09
N LEU A 247 -36.51 14.70 -23.68
CA LEU A 247 -36.31 13.38 -24.31
C LEU A 247 -37.52 12.46 -24.06
N PRO A 248 -37.78 11.48 -24.95
CA PRO A 248 -38.86 10.52 -24.78
C PRO A 248 -38.50 9.42 -23.77
N VAL A 249 -38.23 9.81 -22.55
CA VAL A 249 -37.81 8.96 -21.42
C VAL A 249 -38.62 9.35 -20.18
N THR A 250 -38.98 8.39 -19.35
CA THR A 250 -39.74 8.60 -18.11
C THR A 250 -39.05 7.97 -16.92
N ILE A 251 -39.19 8.58 -15.75
CA ILE A 251 -38.63 8.04 -14.50
C ILE A 251 -39.32 6.68 -14.20
N PRO A 252 -38.52 5.62 -13.99
CA PRO A 252 -39.06 4.32 -13.57
C PRO A 252 -39.29 4.30 -12.05
N TRP A 253 -40.28 5.02 -11.52
CA TRP A 253 -40.47 5.31 -10.10
C TRP A 253 -40.39 4.06 -9.20
N GLU A 254 -41.07 2.99 -9.55
CA GLU A 254 -41.04 1.75 -8.76
C GLU A 254 -39.67 1.11 -8.74
N ALA A 255 -39.00 0.99 -9.89
CA ALA A 255 -37.66 0.41 -10.00
C ALA A 255 -36.56 1.30 -9.44
N ALA A 256 -36.78 2.64 -9.44
CA ALA A 256 -35.85 3.61 -8.92
C ALA A 256 -35.94 3.78 -7.39
N HIS A 257 -36.98 3.25 -6.74
CA HIS A 257 -37.10 3.29 -5.29
C HIS A 257 -35.93 2.52 -4.65
N TYR A 258 -35.07 3.23 -3.92
CA TYR A 258 -33.86 2.65 -3.43
C TYR A 258 -34.08 1.90 -2.11
N VAL A 259 -33.79 0.62 -2.13
CA VAL A 259 -33.72 -0.23 -0.96
C VAL A 259 -32.26 -0.71 -0.83
N PRO A 260 -31.60 -0.50 0.30
CA PRO A 260 -30.23 -1.00 0.48
C PRO A 260 -30.17 -2.51 0.22
N PRO A 261 -29.24 -2.97 -0.65
CA PRO A 261 -29.11 -4.39 -0.91
C PRO A 261 -28.68 -5.14 0.35
N SER A 262 -29.16 -6.37 0.52
CA SER A 262 -28.75 -7.21 1.63
C SER A 262 -27.27 -7.59 1.55
N PRO A 263 -26.61 -7.89 2.68
CA PRO A 263 -25.25 -8.42 2.67
C PRO A 263 -25.11 -9.66 1.77
N ASP A 264 -26.16 -10.47 1.68
CA ASP A 264 -26.21 -11.69 0.87
C ASP A 264 -26.10 -11.43 -0.64
N LEU A 265 -26.62 -10.29 -1.11
CA LEU A 265 -26.49 -9.86 -2.51
C LEU A 265 -25.13 -9.22 -2.79
N LEU A 266 -24.57 -8.47 -1.82
CA LEU A 266 -23.31 -7.74 -2.00
C LEU A 266 -22.09 -8.66 -1.86
N TYR A 267 -22.16 -9.67 -1.01
CA TYR A 267 -21.03 -10.54 -0.71
C TYR A 267 -20.47 -11.26 -1.95
N PRO A 268 -21.27 -11.91 -2.81
CA PRO A 268 -20.77 -12.53 -4.03
C PRO A 268 -20.14 -11.52 -4.99
N LEU A 269 -20.78 -10.35 -5.17
CA LEU A 269 -20.25 -9.30 -6.04
C LEU A 269 -18.89 -8.78 -5.57
N TYR A 270 -18.76 -8.42 -4.29
CA TYR A 270 -17.54 -7.86 -3.75
C TYR A 270 -16.42 -8.89 -3.71
N ARG A 271 -16.77 -10.16 -3.51
CA ARG A 271 -15.82 -11.26 -3.54
C ARG A 271 -15.28 -11.49 -4.96
N ASP A 272 -16.17 -11.63 -5.95
CA ASP A 272 -15.82 -11.86 -7.36
C ASP A 272 -14.95 -10.72 -7.93
N LEU A 273 -15.24 -9.48 -7.53
CA LEU A 273 -14.48 -8.29 -7.89
C LEU A 273 -13.31 -8.01 -6.95
N GLU A 274 -13.06 -8.86 -5.97
CA GLU A 274 -12.00 -8.71 -4.95
C GLU A 274 -11.99 -7.33 -4.25
N PHE A 275 -13.16 -6.77 -3.97
CA PHE A 275 -13.33 -5.50 -3.26
C PHE A 275 -13.09 -5.67 -1.75
N LYS A 276 -11.86 -6.08 -1.36
CA LYS A 276 -11.48 -6.49 0.00
C LYS A 276 -11.92 -5.52 1.09
N SER A 277 -11.74 -4.22 0.89
CA SER A 277 -12.11 -3.20 1.89
C SER A 277 -13.62 -2.99 2.04
N LEU A 278 -14.41 -3.27 0.99
CA LEU A 278 -15.87 -3.25 1.06
C LEU A 278 -16.39 -4.54 1.66
N LEU A 279 -15.80 -5.67 1.29
CA LEU A 279 -16.12 -6.99 1.83
C LEU A 279 -15.91 -7.04 3.36
N ALA A 280 -14.80 -6.48 3.86
CA ALA A 280 -14.51 -6.42 5.28
C ALA A 280 -15.51 -5.56 6.11
N LYS A 281 -16.32 -4.74 5.47
CA LYS A 281 -17.34 -3.90 6.12
C LYS A 281 -18.73 -4.51 6.11
N LEU A 282 -18.93 -5.59 5.35
CA LEU A 282 -20.21 -6.29 5.33
C LEU A 282 -20.38 -7.15 6.58
N PRO A 283 -21.60 -7.21 7.15
CA PRO A 283 -21.95 -8.27 8.09
C PRO A 283 -21.75 -9.64 7.43
N ALA A 284 -21.52 -10.67 8.25
CA ALA A 284 -21.42 -12.04 7.74
C ALA A 284 -22.70 -12.41 6.94
N PRO A 285 -22.55 -12.92 5.71
CA PRO A 285 -23.70 -13.32 4.91
C PRO A 285 -24.36 -14.59 5.50
N SER A 286 -25.59 -14.88 5.05
CA SER A 286 -26.28 -16.11 5.44
C SER A 286 -25.53 -17.35 4.92
N ASN A 287 -25.67 -18.49 5.61
CA ASN A 287 -25.03 -19.75 5.22
C ASN A 287 -25.42 -20.22 3.81
N ASP A 288 -26.61 -19.86 3.32
CA ASP A 288 -27.07 -20.22 1.97
C ASP A 288 -26.27 -19.47 0.86
N VAL A 289 -25.80 -18.26 1.14
CA VAL A 289 -25.00 -17.46 0.18
C VAL A 289 -23.56 -17.94 0.09
N LEU A 290 -23.05 -18.53 1.17
CA LEU A 290 -21.72 -19.15 1.16
C LEU A 290 -21.68 -20.42 0.32
N GLN A 291 -22.84 -21.04 0.02
CA GLN A 291 -22.96 -22.27 -0.76
C GLN A 291 -23.26 -22.08 -2.26
N GLY A 292 -23.57 -20.86 -2.71
CA GLY A 292 -24.00 -20.60 -4.09
C GLY A 292 -23.11 -19.64 -4.87
N THR A 293 -22.62 -20.11 -6.02
CA THR A 293 -21.94 -19.39 -7.12
C THR A 293 -20.44 -19.17 -7.02
N ASP A 294 -19.66 -20.22 -7.20
CA ASP A 294 -18.31 -20.19 -7.80
C ASP A 294 -18.05 -21.53 -8.51
N ASP A 295 -17.25 -21.51 -9.58
CA ASP A 295 -16.71 -22.70 -10.23
C ASP A 295 -15.76 -23.52 -9.32
N ASP A 296 -15.36 -22.96 -8.14
CA ASP A 296 -14.56 -23.66 -7.15
C ASP A 296 -15.42 -24.65 -6.37
N GLU A 297 -15.08 -25.91 -6.44
CA GLU A 297 -15.70 -27.00 -5.67
C GLU A 297 -15.46 -26.78 -4.16
N ILE A 298 -16.51 -26.88 -3.33
CA ILE A 298 -16.36 -26.82 -1.87
C ILE A 298 -15.74 -28.13 -1.38
N LEU A 299 -14.74 -28.03 -0.52
CA LEU A 299 -14.14 -29.19 0.15
C LEU A 299 -15.21 -29.99 0.88
N GLN A 300 -15.30 -31.27 0.54
CA GLN A 300 -16.24 -32.19 1.15
C GLN A 300 -15.49 -33.10 2.11
N GLY A 301 -16.06 -33.30 3.30
CA GLY A 301 -15.40 -34.12 4.33
C GLY A 301 -16.34 -34.47 5.49
N THR A 302 -15.82 -35.29 6.38
CA THR A 302 -16.45 -35.61 7.67
C THR A 302 -15.89 -34.68 8.73
N TYR A 303 -16.65 -33.64 9.05
CA TYR A 303 -16.22 -32.60 10.00
C TYR A 303 -16.95 -32.72 11.32
N ARG A 304 -16.21 -32.68 12.42
CA ARG A 304 -16.74 -32.73 13.80
C ARG A 304 -16.42 -31.44 14.53
N THR A 305 -17.40 -30.85 15.17
CA THR A 305 -17.24 -29.61 15.93
C THR A 305 -17.63 -29.81 17.41
N PHE A 306 -16.71 -29.50 18.29
CA PHE A 306 -16.92 -29.53 19.73
C PHE A 306 -17.07 -28.08 20.22
N VAL A 307 -18.32 -27.64 20.33
CA VAL A 307 -18.68 -26.23 20.60
C VAL A 307 -18.94 -25.96 22.08
N SER A 308 -19.33 -26.98 22.86
CA SER A 308 -19.73 -26.80 24.24
C SER A 308 -18.54 -26.52 25.16
N SER A 309 -18.65 -25.48 25.93
CA SER A 309 -17.68 -25.10 26.97
C SER A 309 -18.01 -25.66 28.35
N VAL A 310 -19.04 -26.52 28.51
CA VAL A 310 -19.62 -26.82 29.85
C VAL A 310 -19.92 -28.32 30.06
N ASP A 311 -19.87 -29.18 29.04
CA ASP A 311 -20.28 -30.57 29.17
C ASP A 311 -19.10 -31.55 29.38
N PRO A 312 -18.89 -32.13 30.59
CA PRO A 312 -17.80 -33.06 30.90
C PRO A 312 -17.68 -34.26 29.95
N PRO A 313 -18.75 -34.95 29.53
CA PRO A 313 -18.68 -36.04 28.56
C PRO A 313 -18.10 -35.63 27.20
N GLU A 314 -18.39 -34.39 26.76
CA GLU A 314 -17.88 -33.87 25.48
C GLU A 314 -16.37 -33.66 25.53
N PHE A 315 -15.80 -33.20 26.64
CA PHE A 315 -14.36 -33.04 26.81
C PHE A 315 -13.60 -34.38 26.83
N VAL A 316 -14.22 -35.45 27.38
CA VAL A 316 -13.64 -36.78 27.31
C VAL A 316 -13.61 -37.32 25.87
N ALA A 317 -14.69 -37.09 25.11
CA ALA A 317 -14.78 -37.48 23.72
C ALA A 317 -13.78 -36.64 22.84
N LEU A 318 -13.62 -35.36 23.14
CA LEU A 318 -12.65 -34.49 22.48
C LEU A 318 -11.22 -34.96 22.78
N ALA A 319 -10.87 -35.24 24.03
CA ALA A 319 -9.54 -35.74 24.38
C ALA A 319 -9.21 -37.06 23.66
N ALA A 320 -10.16 -38.02 23.61
CA ALA A 320 -10.01 -39.24 22.86
C ALA A 320 -9.81 -39.01 21.35
N ALA A 321 -10.57 -38.07 20.76
CA ALA A 321 -10.42 -37.74 19.37
C ALA A 321 -9.06 -37.11 19.05
N ILE A 322 -8.50 -36.31 19.95
CA ILE A 322 -7.14 -35.72 19.83
C ILE A 322 -6.10 -36.85 19.95
N ASP A 323 -6.26 -37.80 20.86
CA ASP A 323 -5.34 -38.95 21.00
C ASP A 323 -5.37 -39.86 19.74
N GLU A 324 -6.54 -40.03 19.10
CA GLU A 324 -6.67 -40.77 17.83
C GLU A 324 -5.86 -40.10 16.72
N LEU A 325 -5.84 -38.74 16.65
CA LEU A 325 -5.03 -38.02 15.68
C LEU A 325 -3.53 -38.25 15.88
N GLY A 326 -3.08 -38.42 17.12
CA GLY A 326 -1.67 -38.69 17.46
C GLY A 326 -1.16 -40.07 16.99
N ALA A 327 -2.05 -40.96 16.57
CA ALA A 327 -1.71 -42.25 15.95
C ALA A 327 -1.63 -42.20 14.42
N GLY A 328 -1.89 -41.04 13.78
CA GLY A 328 -1.86 -40.85 12.34
C GLY A 328 -0.46 -40.63 11.75
N GLU A 329 -0.41 -40.36 10.45
CA GLU A 329 0.84 -40.08 9.71
C GLU A 329 1.29 -38.62 9.85
N TYR A 330 0.33 -37.70 10.06
CA TYR A 330 0.54 -36.26 10.27
C TYR A 330 -0.65 -35.65 11.03
N VAL A 331 -0.48 -34.45 11.54
CA VAL A 331 -1.60 -33.61 12.03
C VAL A 331 -1.48 -32.23 11.43
N ALA A 332 -2.53 -31.81 10.70
CA ALA A 332 -2.68 -30.42 10.28
C ALA A 332 -3.43 -29.62 11.35
N ILE A 333 -2.90 -28.45 11.70
CA ILE A 333 -3.44 -27.58 12.74
C ILE A 333 -3.59 -26.17 12.19
N VAL A 334 -4.76 -25.58 12.39
CA VAL A 334 -5.04 -24.19 12.01
C VAL A 334 -5.76 -23.45 13.12
N GLN A 335 -5.44 -22.18 13.28
CA GLN A 335 -6.15 -21.27 14.16
C GLN A 335 -7.01 -20.31 13.33
N ARG A 336 -8.25 -20.09 13.77
CA ARG A 336 -9.13 -19.04 13.24
C ARG A 336 -9.23 -17.86 14.21
N PRO A 337 -9.51 -16.63 13.69
CA PRO A 337 -9.65 -15.44 14.53
C PRO A 337 -10.73 -15.51 15.61
N GLU A 338 -11.75 -16.35 15.43
CA GLU A 338 -12.90 -16.50 16.34
C GLU A 338 -12.61 -17.37 17.58
N ASP A 339 -11.35 -17.51 17.98
CA ASP A 339 -10.90 -18.34 19.11
C ASP A 339 -11.19 -19.85 18.90
N GLU A 340 -11.01 -20.31 17.65
CA GLU A 340 -11.19 -21.68 17.22
C GLU A 340 -9.88 -22.31 16.75
N LEU A 341 -9.71 -23.60 17.06
CA LEU A 341 -8.67 -24.45 16.49
C LEU A 341 -9.30 -25.57 15.66
N GLY A 342 -8.72 -25.83 14.50
CA GLY A 342 -9.00 -26.97 13.66
C GLY A 342 -7.85 -27.96 13.66
N LEU A 343 -8.16 -29.27 13.66
CA LEU A 343 -7.20 -30.35 13.54
C LEU A 343 -7.67 -31.31 12.44
N SER A 344 -6.73 -31.87 11.67
CA SER A 344 -7.00 -32.90 10.66
C SER A 344 -5.84 -33.90 10.59
N GLY A 345 -6.15 -35.17 10.64
CA GLY A 345 -5.15 -36.27 10.51
C GLY A 345 -5.25 -37.05 9.21
N ALA A 346 -6.24 -36.76 8.36
CA ALA A 346 -6.42 -37.36 7.04
C ALA A 346 -7.25 -36.45 6.15
N ALA A 347 -6.98 -36.47 4.84
CA ALA A 347 -7.75 -35.71 3.86
C ALA A 347 -9.24 -36.07 3.92
N GLY A 348 -10.10 -35.04 3.85
CA GLY A 348 -11.54 -35.17 3.98
C GLY A 348 -12.03 -35.36 5.44
N THR A 349 -11.19 -35.09 6.43
CA THR A 349 -11.58 -35.14 7.84
C THR A 349 -11.16 -33.89 8.58
N GLY A 350 -11.89 -33.51 9.62
CA GLY A 350 -11.54 -32.36 10.45
C GLY A 350 -12.26 -32.35 11.78
N LEU A 351 -11.59 -31.77 12.76
CA LEU A 351 -12.08 -31.59 14.12
C LEU A 351 -11.92 -30.10 14.49
N ALA A 352 -12.99 -29.43 14.91
CA ALA A 352 -12.93 -28.07 15.42
C ALA A 352 -13.19 -28.05 16.94
N LEU A 353 -12.45 -27.21 17.65
CA LEU A 353 -12.62 -26.94 19.08
C LEU A 353 -12.41 -25.46 19.38
N ARG A 354 -13.06 -25.00 20.47
CA ARG A 354 -12.75 -23.69 21.03
C ARG A 354 -11.39 -23.70 21.72
N VAL A 355 -10.59 -22.64 21.54
CA VAL A 355 -9.28 -22.53 22.23
C VAL A 355 -9.40 -22.62 23.75
N GLY A 356 -10.51 -22.11 24.33
CA GLY A 356 -10.82 -22.25 25.75
C GLY A 356 -10.94 -23.70 26.24
N ALA A 357 -11.23 -24.68 25.38
CA ALA A 357 -11.24 -26.10 25.76
C ALA A 357 -9.86 -26.61 26.23
N LEU A 358 -8.77 -25.95 25.80
CA LEU A 358 -7.42 -26.25 26.28
C LEU A 358 -7.16 -25.93 27.75
N GLU A 359 -8.09 -25.23 28.42
CA GLU A 359 -8.04 -25.00 29.87
C GLU A 359 -8.49 -26.23 30.67
N VAL A 360 -9.23 -27.15 30.05
CA VAL A 360 -9.67 -28.41 30.63
C VAL A 360 -8.51 -29.42 30.64
N SER A 361 -8.17 -29.97 31.84
CA SER A 361 -7.00 -30.84 32.07
C SER A 361 -6.92 -31.99 31.05
N ALA A 362 -8.01 -32.73 30.86
CA ALA A 362 -8.05 -33.89 29.96
C ALA A 362 -7.75 -33.50 28.50
N VAL A 363 -8.28 -32.38 28.01
CA VAL A 363 -8.03 -31.85 26.65
C VAL A 363 -6.61 -31.36 26.55
N ARG A 364 -6.13 -30.59 27.50
CA ARG A 364 -4.75 -30.08 27.58
C ARG A 364 -3.74 -31.22 27.54
N GLU A 365 -3.95 -32.26 28.35
CA GLU A 365 -3.05 -33.43 28.40
C GLU A 365 -3.03 -34.19 27.08
N ALA A 366 -4.18 -34.43 26.46
CA ALA A 366 -4.26 -35.05 25.14
C ALA A 366 -3.54 -34.18 24.08
N PHE A 367 -3.77 -32.89 24.10
CA PHE A 367 -3.10 -31.95 23.18
C PHE A 367 -1.58 -31.89 23.42
N SER A 368 -1.15 -31.91 24.68
CA SER A 368 0.26 -31.95 25.04
C SER A 368 0.92 -33.26 24.58
N ARG A 369 0.22 -34.42 24.72
CA ARG A 369 0.70 -35.69 24.16
C ARG A 369 0.82 -35.67 22.63
N LEU A 370 -0.18 -35.07 21.96
CA LEU A 370 -0.14 -34.90 20.51
C LEU A 370 1.11 -34.12 20.07
N LEU A 371 1.38 -32.99 20.74
CA LEU A 371 2.53 -32.13 20.42
C LEU A 371 3.88 -32.72 20.86
N ALA A 372 3.90 -33.58 21.87
CA ALA A 372 5.09 -34.31 22.32
C ALA A 372 5.40 -35.54 21.46
N GLY A 373 4.44 -35.98 20.65
CA GLY A 373 4.62 -37.08 19.71
C GLY A 373 5.54 -36.70 18.54
N ASN A 374 6.24 -37.69 17.96
CA ASN A 374 7.05 -37.48 16.76
C ASN A 374 6.22 -37.40 15.46
N ILE A 375 4.96 -36.94 15.56
CA ILE A 375 4.07 -36.84 14.42
C ILE A 375 4.36 -35.53 13.67
N PRO A 376 4.51 -35.53 12.32
CA PRO A 376 4.71 -34.34 11.53
C PRO A 376 3.53 -33.35 11.68
N LEU A 377 3.83 -32.12 12.07
CA LEU A 377 2.85 -31.05 12.19
C LEU A 377 2.83 -30.21 10.91
N ILE A 378 1.65 -30.04 10.34
CA ILE A 378 1.39 -29.15 9.20
C ILE A 378 0.55 -27.98 9.74
N VAL A 379 0.98 -26.75 9.54
CA VAL A 379 0.25 -25.58 10.06
C VAL A 379 -0.05 -24.56 8.98
N HIS A 380 -0.91 -23.63 9.30
CA HIS A 380 -1.04 -22.39 8.57
C HIS A 380 -0.81 -21.24 9.56
N ASP A 381 0.36 -20.58 9.50
CA ASP A 381 0.90 -19.62 10.46
C ASP A 381 1.32 -20.24 11.82
N TRP A 382 2.50 -20.85 11.83
CA TRP A 382 3.13 -21.39 13.03
C TRP A 382 3.23 -20.40 14.17
N LYS A 383 3.57 -19.14 13.91
CA LYS A 383 3.82 -18.14 14.95
C LYS A 383 2.55 -17.81 15.74
N SER A 384 1.43 -17.63 15.04
CA SER A 384 0.12 -17.41 15.67
C SER A 384 -0.29 -18.61 16.53
N PHE A 385 -0.11 -19.82 16.00
CA PHE A 385 -0.39 -21.05 16.76
C PHE A 385 0.50 -21.20 18.00
N ALA A 386 1.81 -20.97 17.88
CA ALA A 386 2.76 -21.01 18.99
C ALA A 386 2.42 -19.94 20.08
N ALA A 387 1.92 -18.78 19.70
CA ALA A 387 1.46 -17.76 20.64
C ALA A 387 0.24 -18.23 21.45
N VAL A 388 -0.71 -18.93 20.81
CA VAL A 388 -1.89 -19.52 21.49
C VAL A 388 -1.46 -20.57 22.54
N LEU A 389 -0.57 -21.47 22.18
CA LEU A 389 -0.04 -22.49 23.08
C LEU A 389 0.63 -21.86 24.30
N ARG A 390 1.50 -20.90 24.06
CA ARG A 390 2.23 -20.20 25.13
C ARG A 390 1.32 -19.45 26.09
N ALA A 391 0.30 -18.75 25.57
CA ALA A 391 -0.68 -18.05 26.39
C ALA A 391 -1.42 -18.98 27.37
N ARG A 392 -1.40 -20.31 27.13
CA ARG A 392 -2.05 -21.33 27.94
C ARG A 392 -1.06 -22.23 28.69
N GLY A 393 0.25 -21.89 28.66
CA GLY A 393 1.28 -22.68 29.34
C GLY A 393 1.47 -24.08 28.73
N ILE A 394 1.18 -24.26 27.46
CA ILE A 394 1.44 -25.49 26.71
C ILE A 394 2.76 -25.30 25.96
N GLU A 395 3.76 -26.11 26.31
CA GLU A 395 5.02 -26.13 25.57
C GLU A 395 4.87 -27.03 24.34
N ALA A 396 5.23 -26.52 23.18
CA ALA A 396 5.45 -27.36 22.01
C ALA A 396 6.76 -28.14 22.26
N ALA A 397 6.64 -29.42 22.62
CA ALA A 397 7.75 -30.20 23.17
C ALA A 397 8.89 -30.44 22.21
N ASP A 398 8.65 -30.46 20.91
CA ASP A 398 9.70 -30.52 19.89
C ASP A 398 9.33 -29.64 18.69
N GLU A 399 10.00 -28.49 18.59
CA GLU A 399 9.88 -27.63 17.42
C GLU A 399 10.30 -28.34 16.12
N ASN A 400 10.97 -29.48 16.18
CA ASN A 400 11.37 -30.25 15.02
C ASN A 400 10.19 -31.03 14.40
N ALA A 401 9.08 -31.19 15.10
CA ALA A 401 7.87 -31.78 14.54
C ALA A 401 7.20 -30.90 13.47
N LEU A 402 7.49 -29.58 13.39
CA LEU A 402 6.96 -28.71 12.35
C LEU A 402 7.48 -29.16 10.97
N ALA A 403 6.62 -29.79 10.20
CA ALA A 403 6.93 -30.32 8.87
C ALA A 403 6.61 -29.34 7.75
N ASP A 404 5.55 -28.52 7.91
CA ASP A 404 5.12 -27.51 6.94
C ASP A 404 4.41 -26.32 7.60
N ASP A 405 4.54 -25.16 6.93
CA ASP A 405 3.71 -23.98 7.12
C ASP A 405 3.17 -23.53 5.75
N THR A 406 1.88 -23.78 5.50
CA THR A 406 1.26 -23.52 4.20
C THR A 406 1.13 -22.05 3.85
N MET A 407 1.09 -21.13 4.84
CA MET A 407 1.12 -19.69 4.61
C MET A 407 2.49 -19.25 4.06
N ILE A 408 3.57 -19.72 4.67
CA ILE A 408 4.94 -19.41 4.25
C ILE A 408 5.24 -20.02 2.89
N ALA A 409 4.82 -21.28 2.66
CA ALA A 409 4.99 -21.96 1.37
C ALA A 409 4.29 -21.21 0.23
N ALA A 410 3.03 -20.79 0.43
CA ALA A 410 2.26 -20.05 -0.55
C ALA A 410 2.87 -18.66 -0.81
N HIS A 411 3.31 -17.95 0.24
CA HIS A 411 3.96 -16.65 0.09
C HIS A 411 5.28 -16.76 -0.71
N LEU A 412 6.06 -17.80 -0.51
CA LEU A 412 7.30 -18.01 -1.27
C LEU A 412 7.02 -18.23 -2.75
N LEU A 413 5.92 -18.90 -3.07
CA LEU A 413 5.46 -19.11 -4.45
C LEU A 413 4.94 -17.83 -5.10
N ASN A 414 4.27 -16.95 -4.36
CA ASN A 414 3.77 -15.67 -4.85
C ASN A 414 3.84 -14.57 -3.76
N PRO A 415 4.98 -13.88 -3.63
CA PRO A 415 5.18 -12.88 -2.58
C PRO A 415 4.39 -11.59 -2.78
N SER A 416 3.65 -11.44 -3.87
CA SER A 416 2.81 -10.27 -4.14
C SER A 416 1.42 -10.36 -3.49
N ARG A 417 1.07 -11.52 -2.91
CA ARG A 417 -0.21 -11.81 -2.24
C ARG A 417 -0.06 -12.02 -0.75
N SER A 418 -1.15 -11.77 -0.02
CA SER A 418 -1.30 -12.19 1.36
C SER A 418 -2.02 -13.54 1.41
N TYR A 419 -1.48 -14.47 2.18
CA TYR A 419 -2.01 -15.81 2.41
C TYR A 419 -2.39 -16.05 3.87
N ALA A 420 -2.80 -14.99 4.57
CA ALA A 420 -3.26 -15.12 5.96
C ALA A 420 -4.59 -15.90 6.10
N ASN A 421 -5.30 -16.12 5.01
CA ASN A 421 -6.56 -16.85 4.95
C ASN A 421 -6.36 -18.20 4.22
N VAL A 422 -6.68 -19.31 4.87
CA VAL A 422 -6.59 -20.66 4.30
C VAL A 422 -7.51 -20.83 3.10
N ASP A 423 -8.72 -20.27 3.13
CA ASP A 423 -9.68 -20.39 2.03
C ASP A 423 -9.14 -19.77 0.72
N ASP A 424 -8.51 -18.59 0.80
CA ASP A 424 -7.86 -17.96 -0.36
C ASP A 424 -6.72 -18.82 -0.91
N THR A 425 -5.98 -19.49 -0.03
CA THR A 425 -4.87 -20.38 -0.41
C THR A 425 -5.41 -21.66 -1.06
N ALA A 426 -6.48 -22.23 -0.51
CA ALA A 426 -7.13 -23.43 -1.03
C ALA A 426 -7.77 -23.17 -2.41
N SER A 427 -8.43 -22.05 -2.58
CA SER A 427 -8.98 -21.65 -3.88
C SER A 427 -7.88 -21.52 -4.94
N GLU A 428 -6.74 -20.90 -4.63
CA GLU A 428 -5.65 -20.71 -5.59
C GLU A 428 -4.94 -22.01 -5.97
N TYR A 429 -4.65 -22.89 -4.99
CA TYR A 429 -3.77 -24.05 -5.22
C TYR A 429 -4.51 -25.39 -5.31
N LEU A 430 -5.72 -25.51 -4.73
CA LEU A 430 -6.53 -26.71 -4.83
C LEU A 430 -7.69 -26.58 -5.84
N GLY A 431 -8.04 -25.35 -6.28
CA GLY A 431 -9.27 -25.07 -7.03
C GLY A 431 -10.52 -25.39 -6.21
N LYS A 432 -10.43 -25.37 -4.89
CA LYS A 432 -11.50 -25.70 -3.94
C LYS A 432 -11.54 -24.69 -2.82
N ARG A 433 -12.73 -24.47 -2.28
CA ARG A 433 -12.93 -23.60 -1.13
C ARG A 433 -13.11 -24.40 0.15
N ALA A 434 -12.56 -23.91 1.24
CA ALA A 434 -12.83 -24.44 2.56
C ALA A 434 -14.16 -23.86 3.08
N GLN A 435 -14.91 -24.64 3.86
CA GLN A 435 -16.05 -24.13 4.60
C GLN A 435 -15.58 -23.11 5.66
N PRO A 436 -16.42 -22.17 6.11
CA PRO A 436 -16.02 -21.14 7.07
C PRO A 436 -15.98 -21.65 8.50
N ASP A 437 -15.36 -22.79 8.73
CA ASP A 437 -15.15 -23.43 10.02
C ASP A 437 -13.71 -23.97 10.18
N ALA A 438 -13.25 -24.12 11.41
CA ALA A 438 -11.88 -24.53 11.69
C ALA A 438 -11.55 -25.96 11.24
N SER A 439 -12.52 -26.88 11.26
CA SER A 439 -12.31 -28.27 10.84
C SER A 439 -12.05 -28.37 9.34
N SER A 440 -12.80 -27.67 8.51
CA SER A 440 -12.59 -27.59 7.07
C SER A 440 -11.29 -26.86 6.72
N TRP A 441 -10.90 -25.83 7.47
CA TRP A 441 -9.62 -25.16 7.30
C TRP A 441 -8.43 -26.07 7.60
N ALA A 442 -8.53 -26.94 8.64
CA ALA A 442 -7.50 -27.91 8.95
C ALA A 442 -7.36 -28.98 7.85
N ASP A 443 -8.48 -29.44 7.31
CA ASP A 443 -8.48 -30.36 6.15
C ASP A 443 -7.85 -29.69 4.92
N ALA A 444 -8.24 -28.45 4.62
CA ALA A 444 -7.62 -27.67 3.54
C ALA A 444 -6.10 -27.51 3.75
N THR A 445 -5.66 -27.22 4.96
CA THR A 445 -4.23 -27.09 5.31
C THR A 445 -3.50 -28.39 5.07
N ALA A 446 -4.08 -29.56 5.43
CA ALA A 446 -3.53 -30.86 5.15
C ALA A 446 -3.36 -31.12 3.64
N GLN A 447 -4.40 -30.83 2.84
CA GLN A 447 -4.39 -31.04 1.39
C GLN A 447 -3.46 -30.07 0.65
N LEU A 448 -3.31 -28.83 1.16
CA LEU A 448 -2.40 -27.82 0.58
C LEU A 448 -0.92 -28.20 0.70
N SER A 449 -0.50 -28.84 1.79
CA SER A 449 0.92 -29.13 2.05
C SER A 449 1.61 -29.88 0.90
N PRO A 450 1.14 -31.03 0.42
CA PRO A 450 1.81 -31.75 -0.68
C PRO A 450 1.78 -30.95 -1.99
N VAL A 451 0.71 -30.23 -2.29
CA VAL A 451 0.57 -29.41 -3.51
C VAL A 451 1.56 -28.26 -3.53
N LEU A 452 1.66 -27.52 -2.42
CA LEU A 452 2.60 -26.41 -2.31
C LEU A 452 4.05 -26.87 -2.35
N ARG A 453 4.37 -28.02 -1.73
CA ARG A 453 5.72 -28.64 -1.83
C ARG A 453 6.07 -29.01 -3.27
N ASP A 454 5.14 -29.57 -4.02
CA ASP A 454 5.34 -29.92 -5.43
C ASP A 454 5.61 -28.66 -6.25
N HIS A 455 4.82 -27.60 -6.09
CA HIS A 455 5.07 -26.31 -6.74
C HIS A 455 6.43 -25.71 -6.35
N LEU A 456 6.83 -25.76 -5.08
CA LEU A 456 8.14 -25.28 -4.62
C LEU A 456 9.28 -26.10 -5.25
N SER A 457 9.09 -27.42 -5.37
CA SER A 457 10.06 -28.31 -6.01
C SER A 457 10.25 -27.97 -7.49
N HIS A 458 9.15 -27.84 -8.25
CA HIS A 458 9.19 -27.47 -9.67
C HIS A 458 9.82 -26.09 -9.91
N ARG A 459 9.77 -25.19 -8.93
CA ARG A 459 10.39 -23.86 -9.00
C ARG A 459 11.78 -23.80 -8.38
N GLU A 460 12.34 -24.92 -7.96
CA GLU A 460 13.66 -25.00 -7.30
C GLU A 460 13.76 -24.16 -6.01
N GLN A 461 12.62 -23.95 -5.31
CA GLN A 461 12.55 -23.16 -4.08
C GLN A 461 12.33 -24.01 -2.82
N LEU A 462 12.21 -25.35 -2.96
CA LEU A 462 11.95 -26.25 -1.83
C LEU A 462 13.11 -26.24 -0.82
N GLY A 463 14.37 -26.11 -1.27
CA GLY A 463 15.53 -25.96 -0.40
C GLY A 463 15.47 -24.68 0.43
N LEU A 464 15.19 -23.54 -0.20
CA LEU A 464 15.02 -22.27 0.49
C LEU A 464 13.89 -22.33 1.54
N TYR A 465 12.77 -22.95 1.17
CA TYR A 465 11.65 -23.13 2.09
C TYR A 465 12.02 -23.97 3.31
N ARG A 466 12.56 -25.19 3.09
CA ARG A 466 12.81 -26.17 4.13
C ARG A 466 13.99 -25.80 5.02
N ASP A 467 15.06 -25.25 4.43
CA ASP A 467 16.35 -25.06 5.12
C ASP A 467 16.48 -23.64 5.70
N VAL A 468 15.63 -22.69 5.28
CA VAL A 468 15.67 -21.29 5.74
C VAL A 468 14.32 -20.83 6.29
N GLU A 469 13.26 -20.79 5.47
CA GLU A 469 12.01 -20.13 5.86
C GLU A 469 11.26 -20.87 6.96
N LEU A 470 11.14 -22.18 6.88
CA LEU A 470 10.42 -22.97 7.86
C LEU A 470 11.12 -23.01 9.24
N PRO A 471 12.45 -23.23 9.34
CA PRO A 471 13.16 -23.10 10.62
C PRO A 471 13.09 -21.69 11.20
N LEU A 472 13.14 -20.67 10.35
CA LEU A 472 13.06 -19.27 10.79
C LEU A 472 11.73 -18.95 11.52
N ALA A 473 10.61 -19.54 11.09
CA ALA A 473 9.32 -19.32 11.75
C ALA A 473 9.37 -19.68 13.25
N ARG A 474 10.10 -20.74 13.61
CA ARG A 474 10.29 -21.17 15.01
C ARG A 474 11.15 -20.17 15.78
N ILE A 475 12.22 -19.69 15.16
CA ILE A 475 13.13 -18.70 15.77
C ILE A 475 12.38 -17.41 16.02
N LEU A 476 11.60 -16.92 15.05
CA LEU A 476 10.79 -15.70 15.20
C LEU A 476 9.73 -15.87 16.29
N ALA A 477 9.09 -17.03 16.40
CA ALA A 477 8.13 -17.31 17.49
C ALA A 477 8.79 -17.22 18.88
N ARG A 478 10.06 -17.64 19.02
CA ARG A 478 10.83 -17.49 20.28
C ARG A 478 11.23 -16.04 20.51
N MET A 479 11.73 -15.33 19.48
CA MET A 479 12.07 -13.90 19.59
C MET A 479 10.86 -13.07 20.06
N GLU A 480 9.70 -13.32 19.49
CA GLU A 480 8.42 -12.68 19.88
C GLU A 480 7.99 -13.04 21.31
N ALA A 481 8.30 -14.25 21.76
CA ALA A 481 8.04 -14.70 23.13
C ALA A 481 8.92 -14.01 24.16
N ILE A 482 10.20 -13.92 23.87
CA ILE A 482 11.20 -13.39 24.80
C ILE A 482 11.07 -11.87 24.85
N GLY A 483 11.07 -11.18 23.71
CA GLY A 483 11.09 -9.74 23.66
C GLY A 483 12.38 -9.12 24.21
N ILE A 484 12.49 -7.80 24.17
CA ILE A 484 13.64 -7.05 24.68
C ILE A 484 13.29 -6.29 25.96
N ALA A 485 14.18 -6.27 26.96
CA ALA A 485 13.96 -5.54 28.21
C ALA A 485 14.01 -4.02 27.98
N VAL A 486 13.10 -3.31 28.66
CA VAL A 486 12.92 -1.85 28.55
C VAL A 486 12.95 -1.20 29.92
N ASP A 487 13.74 -0.16 30.06
CA ASP A 487 13.68 0.80 31.17
C ASP A 487 12.52 1.78 30.92
N VAL A 488 11.35 1.45 31.49
CA VAL A 488 10.15 2.26 31.34
C VAL A 488 10.31 3.64 31.97
N HIS A 489 11.03 3.74 33.10
CA HIS A 489 11.24 5.02 33.79
C HIS A 489 12.08 5.98 32.95
N ALA A 490 13.10 5.47 32.24
CA ALA A 490 13.88 6.28 31.31
C ALA A 490 13.03 6.86 30.16
N LEU A 491 12.02 6.10 29.67
CA LEU A 491 11.09 6.60 28.65
C LEU A 491 10.09 7.61 29.22
N GLU A 492 9.58 7.42 30.44
CA GLU A 492 8.70 8.38 31.10
C GLU A 492 9.40 9.71 31.37
N ASP A 493 10.66 9.67 31.81
CA ASP A 493 11.51 10.86 31.98
C ASP A 493 11.72 11.56 30.64
N LEU A 494 12.06 10.80 29.60
CA LEU A 494 12.21 11.31 28.25
C LEU A 494 10.93 11.94 27.72
N SER A 495 9.76 11.35 28.01
CA SER A 495 8.46 11.89 27.60
C SER A 495 8.23 13.28 28.17
N ARG A 496 8.51 13.47 29.49
CA ARG A 496 8.36 14.79 30.16
C ARG A 496 9.28 15.85 29.56
N GLU A 497 10.53 15.48 29.28
CA GLU A 497 11.48 16.40 28.63
C GLU A 497 11.05 16.79 27.22
N VAL A 498 10.60 15.81 26.43
CA VAL A 498 10.14 16.04 25.05
C VAL A 498 8.86 16.88 25.04
N ASP A 499 7.94 16.71 26.00
CA ASP A 499 6.76 17.58 26.13
C ASP A 499 7.17 19.04 26.32
N ALA A 500 8.09 19.29 27.23
CA ALA A 500 8.60 20.65 27.47
C ALA A 500 9.31 21.23 26.22
N ALA A 501 10.05 20.39 25.48
CA ALA A 501 10.70 20.79 24.25
C ALA A 501 9.70 21.09 23.13
N VAL A 502 8.64 20.26 22.97
CA VAL A 502 7.59 20.46 21.95
C VAL A 502 6.84 21.77 22.20
N VAL A 503 6.47 22.07 23.45
CA VAL A 503 5.80 23.34 23.78
C VAL A 503 6.71 24.52 23.45
N ARG A 504 7.98 24.48 23.85
CA ARG A 504 8.95 25.55 23.53
C ARG A 504 9.14 25.72 22.02
N LEU A 505 9.32 24.62 21.27
CA LEU A 505 9.47 24.67 19.81
C LEU A 505 8.22 25.22 19.12
N GLN A 506 7.04 24.90 19.63
CA GLN A 506 5.78 25.45 19.13
C GLN A 506 5.71 26.95 19.32
N ASP A 507 6.09 27.47 20.51
CA ASP A 507 6.11 28.90 20.79
C ASP A 507 7.17 29.61 19.91
N GLU A 508 8.36 29.03 19.75
CA GLU A 508 9.42 29.56 18.88
C GLU A 508 8.91 29.65 17.41
N VAL A 509 8.25 28.62 16.91
CA VAL A 509 7.68 28.62 15.55
C VAL A 509 6.58 29.69 15.41
N TYR A 510 5.72 29.88 16.41
CA TYR A 510 4.69 30.90 16.38
C TYR A 510 5.26 32.34 16.40
N ILE A 511 6.31 32.55 17.18
CA ILE A 511 7.03 33.82 17.20
C ILE A 511 7.62 34.11 15.82
N LEU A 512 8.32 33.14 15.22
CA LEU A 512 8.92 33.29 13.89
C LEU A 512 7.89 33.44 12.77
N ALA A 513 6.74 32.79 12.89
CA ALA A 513 5.65 32.91 11.96
C ALA A 513 4.84 34.23 12.12
N GLY A 514 4.85 34.83 13.32
CA GLY A 514 4.04 36.00 13.68
C GLY A 514 2.54 35.66 13.82
N GLU A 515 2.18 34.39 13.97
CA GLU A 515 0.81 33.92 14.21
C GLU A 515 0.79 32.49 14.73
N THR A 516 -0.34 32.10 15.30
CA THR A 516 -0.59 30.72 15.74
C THR A 516 -1.28 29.91 14.62
N PHE A 517 -0.84 28.69 14.37
CA PHE A 517 -1.41 27.78 13.38
C PHE A 517 -1.09 26.32 13.74
N ASN A 518 -1.75 25.36 13.09
CA ASN A 518 -1.43 23.96 13.30
C ASN A 518 -0.18 23.55 12.51
N ILE A 519 0.98 23.44 13.21
CA ILE A 519 2.27 23.04 12.63
C ILE A 519 2.22 21.62 12.04
N GLY A 520 1.36 20.76 12.59
CA GLY A 520 1.10 19.41 12.08
C GLY A 520 0.27 19.38 10.77
N SER A 521 -0.37 20.49 10.39
CA SER A 521 -1.13 20.58 9.14
C SER A 521 -0.22 21.00 7.97
N PRO A 522 0.04 20.12 6.97
CA PRO A 522 0.87 20.47 5.82
C PRO A 522 0.36 21.71 5.06
N GLN A 523 -0.97 21.87 5.00
CA GLN A 523 -1.59 23.00 4.30
C GLN A 523 -1.34 24.32 5.02
N GLN A 524 -1.59 24.39 6.34
CA GLN A 524 -1.38 25.62 7.11
C GLN A 524 0.11 25.98 7.16
N LEU A 525 0.97 24.99 7.40
CA LEU A 525 2.41 25.20 7.39
C LEU A 525 2.90 25.70 6.02
N GLY A 526 2.42 25.11 4.92
CA GLY A 526 2.77 25.55 3.58
C GLY A 526 2.36 26.97 3.27
N ASN A 527 1.18 27.38 3.71
CA ASN A 527 0.72 28.76 3.56
C ASN A 527 1.59 29.75 4.37
N VAL A 528 1.95 29.39 5.62
CA VAL A 528 2.85 30.21 6.45
C VAL A 528 4.23 30.34 5.80
N LEU A 529 4.85 29.23 5.43
CA LEU A 529 6.24 29.25 4.92
C LEU A 529 6.34 29.89 3.52
N PHE A 530 5.45 29.54 2.60
CA PHE A 530 5.62 29.86 1.18
C PHE A 530 4.73 31.02 0.68
N GLU A 531 3.61 31.33 1.36
CA GLU A 531 2.76 32.46 0.98
C GLU A 531 3.04 33.68 1.88
N LYS A 532 3.06 33.50 3.22
CA LYS A 532 3.27 34.60 4.14
C LYS A 532 4.73 35.02 4.28
N LEU A 533 5.62 34.06 4.53
CA LEU A 533 7.04 34.32 4.70
C LEU A 533 7.82 34.31 3.37
N ALA A 534 7.15 33.97 2.26
CA ALA A 534 7.70 33.96 0.90
C ALA A 534 9.03 33.20 0.74
N LEU A 535 9.21 32.11 1.50
CA LEU A 535 10.41 31.28 1.39
C LEU A 535 10.47 30.61 0.01
N PRO A 536 11.69 30.27 -0.49
CA PRO A 536 11.84 29.47 -1.70
C PRO A 536 11.04 28.16 -1.58
N ASN A 537 10.24 27.82 -2.59
CA ASN A 537 9.36 26.66 -2.51
C ASN A 537 9.81 25.53 -3.44
N GLY A 538 9.61 24.28 -3.00
CA GLY A 538 9.87 23.07 -3.77
C GLY A 538 8.72 22.66 -4.72
N GLY A 539 7.72 23.52 -4.91
CA GLY A 539 6.56 23.28 -5.77
C GLY A 539 5.25 22.99 -5.03
N ARG A 540 4.16 22.89 -5.79
CA ARG A 540 2.82 22.56 -5.28
C ARG A 540 2.48 21.10 -5.53
N THR A 541 1.91 20.47 -4.53
CA THR A 541 1.26 19.16 -4.65
C THR A 541 -0.20 19.34 -5.06
N LYS A 542 -0.92 18.24 -5.30
CA LYS A 542 -2.37 18.27 -5.55
C LYS A 542 -3.19 18.88 -4.38
N THR A 543 -2.64 18.87 -3.17
CA THR A 543 -3.32 19.30 -1.93
C THR A 543 -2.80 20.62 -1.34
N GLY A 544 -1.83 21.27 -1.97
CA GLY A 544 -1.22 22.50 -1.48
C GLY A 544 0.29 22.53 -1.67
N TRP A 545 0.98 23.31 -0.86
CA TRP A 545 2.44 23.39 -0.87
C TRP A 545 3.09 22.09 -0.41
N ALA A 546 4.17 21.67 -1.08
CA ALA A 546 4.98 20.56 -0.62
C ALA A 546 5.74 20.96 0.66
N THR A 547 5.50 20.25 1.76
CA THR A 547 6.15 20.47 3.06
C THR A 547 6.82 19.20 3.58
N GLY A 548 7.19 18.29 2.69
CA GLY A 548 7.95 17.08 3.02
C GLY A 548 9.37 17.40 3.50
N SER A 549 10.01 16.44 4.17
CA SER A 549 11.39 16.64 4.64
C SER A 549 12.38 16.88 3.51
N ASP A 550 12.13 16.30 2.34
CA ASP A 550 12.91 16.51 1.10
C ASP A 550 12.88 17.96 0.62
N VAL A 551 11.77 18.67 0.85
CA VAL A 551 11.60 20.10 0.52
C VAL A 551 12.14 21.00 1.61
N LEU A 552 11.94 20.64 2.89
CA LEU A 552 12.28 21.51 4.02
C LEU A 552 13.75 21.42 4.44
N LEU A 553 14.39 20.24 4.33
CA LEU A 553 15.79 20.06 4.75
C LEU A 553 16.79 21.04 4.08
N PRO A 554 16.71 21.30 2.75
CA PRO A 554 17.58 22.28 2.11
C PRO A 554 17.38 23.71 2.61
N LEU A 555 16.18 24.05 3.09
CA LEU A 555 15.84 25.38 3.58
C LEU A 555 16.21 25.60 5.06
N ALA A 556 16.48 24.52 5.80
CA ALA A 556 16.72 24.57 7.24
C ALA A 556 18.03 25.29 7.63
N GLU A 557 19.03 25.29 6.75
CA GLU A 557 20.30 25.98 6.98
C GLU A 557 20.17 27.51 6.85
N GLU A 558 19.25 27.99 6.00
CA GLU A 558 19.08 29.40 5.72
C GLU A 558 17.88 30.02 6.49
N HIS A 559 16.93 29.19 6.93
CA HIS A 559 15.68 29.66 7.53
C HIS A 559 15.42 29.01 8.88
N GLU A 560 15.62 29.76 9.98
CA GLU A 560 15.45 29.26 11.35
C GLU A 560 14.07 28.62 11.61
N ILE A 561 12.99 29.21 11.11
CA ILE A 561 11.64 28.65 11.27
C ILE A 561 11.54 27.22 10.71
N VAL A 562 12.21 26.94 9.57
CA VAL A 562 12.19 25.62 8.94
C VAL A 562 12.94 24.60 9.79
N ALA A 563 14.09 24.98 10.35
CA ALA A 563 14.85 24.13 11.28
C ALA A 563 14.00 23.78 12.51
N LYS A 564 13.32 24.77 13.11
CA LYS A 564 12.43 24.57 14.27
C LYS A 564 11.21 23.70 13.95
N VAL A 565 10.61 23.86 12.76
CA VAL A 565 9.51 23.01 12.30
C VAL A 565 9.96 21.55 12.12
N LEU A 566 11.15 21.32 11.58
CA LEU A 566 11.69 19.96 11.43
C LEU A 566 11.96 19.31 12.80
N GLU A 567 12.54 20.05 13.74
CA GLU A 567 12.79 19.58 15.12
C GLU A 567 11.47 19.29 15.86
N TYR A 568 10.46 20.15 15.71
CA TYR A 568 9.11 19.96 16.25
C TYR A 568 8.47 18.68 15.70
N ARG A 569 8.53 18.48 14.38
CA ARG A 569 7.94 17.29 13.72
C ARG A 569 8.64 16.01 14.14
N GLU A 570 9.97 16.02 14.24
CA GLU A 570 10.73 14.86 14.72
C GLU A 570 10.35 14.53 16.16
N SER A 571 10.38 15.52 17.06
CA SER A 571 10.06 15.36 18.47
C SER A 571 8.62 14.80 18.65
N THR A 572 7.64 15.39 17.98
CA THR A 572 6.24 14.97 18.04
C THR A 572 6.05 13.55 17.46
N LYS A 573 6.72 13.25 16.35
CA LYS A 573 6.63 11.92 15.73
C LYS A 573 7.21 10.84 16.64
N LEU A 574 8.40 11.06 17.19
CA LEU A 574 9.04 10.08 18.07
C LEU A 574 8.27 9.90 19.37
N LYS A 575 7.74 10.98 19.94
CA LYS A 575 6.89 10.91 21.12
C LYS A 575 5.65 10.06 20.86
N ASN A 576 4.88 10.39 19.83
CA ASN A 576 3.61 9.73 19.54
C ASN A 576 3.77 8.29 19.01
N THR A 577 4.91 7.96 18.44
CA THR A 577 5.12 6.63 17.83
C THR A 577 5.82 5.67 18.81
N TYR A 578 6.73 6.16 19.65
CA TYR A 578 7.57 5.32 20.48
C TYR A 578 7.54 5.69 21.97
N ILE A 579 7.87 6.96 22.33
CA ILE A 579 8.13 7.31 23.72
C ILE A 579 6.89 7.09 24.60
N ASP A 580 5.68 7.49 24.16
CA ASP A 580 4.42 7.33 24.89
C ASP A 580 3.73 6.00 24.64
N VAL A 581 4.13 5.28 23.61
CA VAL A 581 3.47 4.03 23.19
C VAL A 581 4.17 2.83 23.80
N ILE A 582 5.51 2.78 23.79
CA ILE A 582 6.29 1.67 24.31
C ILE A 582 5.95 1.33 25.76
N PRO A 583 5.86 2.29 26.72
CA PRO A 583 5.50 1.98 28.09
C PRO A 583 4.17 1.25 28.28
N LYS A 584 3.21 1.48 27.36
CA LYS A 584 1.88 0.86 27.38
C LYS A 584 1.87 -0.57 26.81
N LEU A 585 2.90 -0.94 26.07
CA LEU A 585 3.05 -2.23 25.40
C LEU A 585 4.01 -3.18 26.14
N VAL A 586 4.78 -2.65 27.09
CA VAL A 586 5.71 -3.44 27.92
C VAL A 586 4.92 -4.37 28.82
N GLY A 587 5.29 -5.65 28.85
CA GLY A 587 4.68 -6.65 29.72
C GLY A 587 5.07 -6.47 31.18
N ALA A 588 4.42 -7.23 32.07
CA ALA A 588 4.70 -7.23 33.52
C ALA A 588 6.16 -7.65 33.86
N ASP A 589 6.85 -8.29 32.92
CA ASP A 589 8.25 -8.70 33.00
C ASP A 589 9.21 -7.63 32.49
N ASN A 590 8.74 -6.41 32.28
CA ASN A 590 9.49 -5.28 31.71
C ASN A 590 10.09 -5.57 30.32
N ARG A 591 9.44 -6.46 29.53
CA ARG A 591 9.88 -6.75 28.16
C ARG A 591 8.86 -6.28 27.13
N LEU A 592 9.37 -5.66 26.08
CA LEU A 592 8.62 -5.27 24.89
C LEU A 592 8.70 -6.39 23.85
N ARG A 593 7.55 -6.77 23.33
CA ARG A 593 7.42 -7.78 22.29
C ARG A 593 6.91 -7.13 21.01
N THR A 594 7.70 -7.24 19.94
CA THR A 594 7.28 -6.85 18.60
C THR A 594 6.89 -8.09 17.79
N LEU A 595 6.09 -7.92 16.75
CA LEU A 595 5.75 -9.00 15.82
C LEU A 595 6.63 -8.91 14.58
N PHE A 596 7.29 -10.00 14.20
CA PHE A 596 8.10 -10.10 13.00
C PHE A 596 7.28 -10.73 11.87
N ASN A 597 6.97 -9.96 10.82
CA ASN A 597 6.24 -10.49 9.68
C ASN A 597 7.20 -11.09 8.65
N GLN A 598 7.05 -12.38 8.40
CA GLN A 598 7.86 -13.14 7.44
C GLN A 598 7.27 -13.11 6.03
N THR A 599 5.98 -12.81 5.89
CA THR A 599 5.19 -12.88 4.65
C THR A 599 4.65 -11.51 4.19
N SER A 600 5.26 -10.40 4.64
CA SER A 600 4.77 -9.04 4.35
C SER A 600 5.52 -8.31 3.25
N THR A 601 6.71 -8.77 2.86
CA THR A 601 7.54 -8.09 1.87
C THR A 601 7.84 -8.96 0.65
N ALA A 602 7.75 -8.38 -0.53
CA ALA A 602 8.06 -9.09 -1.76
C ALA A 602 9.56 -9.35 -1.97
N THR A 603 10.44 -8.72 -1.18
CA THR A 603 11.90 -8.91 -1.23
C THR A 603 12.38 -10.03 -0.31
N GLY A 604 11.52 -10.59 0.54
CA GLY A 604 11.89 -11.56 1.57
C GLY A 604 12.46 -10.93 2.86
N ARG A 605 12.59 -9.61 2.96
CA ARG A 605 12.96 -8.94 4.22
C ARG A 605 11.89 -9.15 5.28
N LEU A 606 12.31 -9.32 6.53
CA LEU A 606 11.40 -9.26 7.67
C LEU A 606 10.92 -7.83 7.89
N SER A 607 9.68 -7.65 8.33
CA SER A 607 9.20 -6.38 8.87
C SER A 607 8.76 -6.55 10.33
N SER A 608 8.80 -5.46 11.08
CA SER A 608 8.43 -5.43 12.50
C SER A 608 7.19 -4.56 12.67
N THR A 609 6.24 -5.01 13.51
CA THR A 609 5.00 -4.28 13.80
C THR A 609 4.62 -4.44 15.28
N ASN A 610 3.82 -3.53 15.79
CA ASN A 610 3.23 -3.53 17.12
C ASN A 610 4.24 -3.65 18.29
N PRO A 611 5.24 -2.72 18.38
CA PRO A 611 5.56 -1.57 17.54
C PRO A 611 6.60 -1.90 16.45
N ASN A 612 6.74 -1.04 15.44
CA ASN A 612 7.82 -1.18 14.46
C ASN A 612 9.15 -0.66 15.03
N LEU A 613 9.99 -1.56 15.51
CA LEU A 613 11.30 -1.23 16.09
C LEU A 613 12.37 -0.94 15.04
N GLN A 614 12.18 -1.40 13.78
CA GLN A 614 13.13 -1.17 12.69
C GLN A 614 13.22 0.29 12.24
N ASN A 615 12.21 1.12 12.60
CA ASN A 615 12.12 2.52 12.20
C ASN A 615 12.52 3.53 13.30
N ILE A 616 13.04 3.08 14.45
CA ILE A 616 13.58 3.99 15.47
C ILE A 616 14.86 4.64 14.92
N PRO A 617 14.95 5.99 14.81
CA PRO A 617 16.08 6.66 14.18
C PRO A 617 17.39 6.40 14.89
N VAL A 618 18.44 6.13 14.11
CA VAL A 618 19.82 5.91 14.60
C VAL A 618 20.61 7.22 14.67
N ARG A 619 20.33 8.15 13.72
CA ARG A 619 21.19 9.30 13.48
C ARG A 619 20.88 10.50 14.33
N THR A 620 19.65 10.58 14.85
CA THR A 620 19.20 11.76 15.59
C THR A 620 19.48 11.62 17.09
N PRO A 621 19.79 12.71 17.81
CA PRO A 621 20.06 12.66 19.26
C PRO A 621 18.89 12.07 20.05
N LEU A 622 17.65 12.43 19.67
CA LEU A 622 16.44 11.94 20.32
C LEU A 622 16.20 10.44 20.06
N GLY A 623 16.38 9.99 18.81
CA GLY A 623 16.27 8.57 18.45
C GLY A 623 17.25 7.71 19.24
N ARG A 624 18.50 8.16 19.41
CA ARG A 624 19.52 7.49 20.23
C ARG A 624 19.11 7.41 21.70
N ARG A 625 18.45 8.42 22.25
CA ARG A 625 17.93 8.39 23.63
C ARG A 625 16.81 7.38 23.79
N VAL A 626 15.93 7.22 22.81
CA VAL A 626 14.91 6.15 22.79
C VAL A 626 15.59 4.78 22.82
N ARG A 627 16.65 4.56 22.04
CA ARG A 627 17.39 3.28 22.01
C ARG A 627 18.10 2.98 23.32
N ARG A 628 18.48 3.99 24.10
CA ARG A 628 19.10 3.81 25.43
C ARG A 628 18.15 3.17 26.44
N ALA A 629 16.84 3.30 26.25
CA ALA A 629 15.85 2.67 27.11
C ALA A 629 15.72 1.14 26.90
N PHE A 630 16.26 0.58 25.83
CA PHE A 630 16.32 -0.86 25.61
C PHE A 630 17.62 -1.40 26.22
N VAL A 631 17.49 -2.21 27.28
CA VAL A 631 18.60 -2.57 28.15
C VAL A 631 18.78 -4.08 28.29
N ALA A 632 19.97 -4.50 28.68
CA ALA A 632 20.19 -5.84 29.18
C ALA A 632 19.78 -5.94 30.66
N PRO A 633 19.15 -7.05 31.10
CA PRO A 633 18.94 -7.33 32.53
C PRO A 633 20.26 -7.39 33.31
N PRO A 634 20.23 -7.23 34.66
CA PRO A 634 21.40 -7.35 35.48
C PRO A 634 22.14 -8.70 35.27
N GLY A 635 23.46 -8.63 35.09
CA GLY A 635 24.32 -9.80 34.81
C GLY A 635 24.38 -10.21 33.33
N ARG A 636 23.57 -9.60 32.48
CA ARG A 636 23.59 -9.85 31.03
C ARG A 636 24.11 -8.63 30.26
N VAL A 637 24.46 -8.84 29.00
CA VAL A 637 24.85 -7.81 28.03
C VAL A 637 24.11 -7.98 26.73
N LEU A 638 23.88 -6.89 25.99
CA LEU A 638 23.47 -6.94 24.61
C LEU A 638 24.69 -7.12 23.71
N ILE A 639 24.55 -7.94 22.68
CA ILE A 639 25.51 -8.14 21.60
C ILE A 639 24.82 -7.79 20.30
N ALA A 640 25.35 -6.82 19.57
CA ALA A 640 24.92 -6.50 18.21
C ALA A 640 25.94 -7.03 17.21
N ALA A 641 25.43 -7.67 16.16
CA ALA A 641 26.23 -8.21 15.06
C ALA A 641 25.65 -7.69 13.73
N ASP A 642 26.42 -6.86 13.01
CA ASP A 642 26.00 -6.16 11.81
C ASP A 642 26.86 -6.55 10.61
N TYR A 643 26.22 -6.88 9.46
CA TYR A 643 26.93 -7.15 8.23
C TYR A 643 27.49 -5.86 7.62
N SER A 644 28.78 -5.82 7.40
CA SER A 644 29.47 -4.67 6.79
C SER A 644 29.27 -4.67 5.27
N GLN A 645 28.51 -3.70 4.77
CA GLN A 645 28.30 -3.42 3.32
C GLN A 645 27.78 -4.65 2.54
N ILE A 646 26.87 -5.42 3.09
CA ILE A 646 26.43 -6.71 2.54
C ILE A 646 25.94 -6.58 1.09
N GLU A 647 25.14 -5.57 0.75
CA GLU A 647 24.56 -5.41 -0.59
C GLU A 647 25.66 -5.15 -1.65
N LEU A 648 26.71 -4.40 -1.30
CA LEU A 648 27.86 -4.17 -2.20
C LEU A 648 28.71 -5.43 -2.39
N ARG A 649 28.84 -6.26 -1.35
CA ARG A 649 29.51 -7.57 -1.45
C ARG A 649 28.71 -8.55 -2.29
N ILE A 650 27.40 -8.55 -2.16
CA ILE A 650 26.48 -9.31 -3.01
C ILE A 650 26.60 -8.85 -4.47
N MET A 651 26.64 -7.53 -4.72
CA MET A 651 26.86 -7.03 -6.08
C MET A 651 28.21 -7.46 -6.66
N ALA A 652 29.29 -7.42 -5.89
CA ALA A 652 30.60 -7.93 -6.32
C ALA A 652 30.56 -9.43 -6.67
N HIS A 653 29.78 -10.22 -5.91
CA HIS A 653 29.57 -11.64 -6.20
C HIS A 653 28.78 -11.86 -7.48
N LEU A 654 27.60 -11.22 -7.60
CA LEU A 654 26.66 -11.38 -8.72
C LEU A 654 27.23 -10.86 -10.04
N SER A 655 27.84 -9.68 -10.04
CA SER A 655 28.41 -9.09 -11.25
C SER A 655 29.71 -9.77 -11.69
N GLY A 656 30.45 -10.36 -10.76
CA GLY A 656 31.79 -10.89 -11.05
C GLY A 656 32.82 -9.80 -11.31
N ASP A 657 32.55 -8.54 -10.98
CA ASP A 657 33.45 -7.41 -11.26
C ASP A 657 34.79 -7.59 -10.53
N VAL A 658 35.86 -7.64 -11.32
CA VAL A 658 37.22 -7.94 -10.83
C VAL A 658 37.69 -6.84 -9.87
N ALA A 659 37.48 -5.57 -10.22
CA ALA A 659 37.93 -4.46 -9.40
C ALA A 659 37.21 -4.40 -8.04
N MET A 660 35.89 -4.69 -8.01
CA MET A 660 35.14 -4.80 -6.75
C MET A 660 35.61 -6.00 -5.90
N ARG A 661 35.77 -7.17 -6.52
CA ARG A 661 36.23 -8.39 -5.82
C ARG A 661 37.60 -8.21 -5.21
N GLU A 662 38.55 -7.67 -5.97
CA GLU A 662 39.91 -7.38 -5.46
C GLU A 662 39.91 -6.36 -4.33
N ALA A 663 39.11 -5.31 -4.44
CA ALA A 663 38.98 -4.31 -3.38
C ALA A 663 38.50 -4.95 -2.06
N PHE A 664 37.45 -5.77 -2.11
CA PHE A 664 36.95 -6.47 -0.93
C PHE A 664 37.92 -7.53 -0.41
N ALA A 665 38.67 -8.24 -1.29
CA ALA A 665 39.66 -9.21 -0.88
C ALA A 665 40.86 -8.57 -0.15
N ARG A 666 41.25 -7.34 -0.53
CA ARG A 666 42.28 -6.57 0.15
C ARG A 666 41.80 -5.88 1.44
N GLY A 667 40.48 -5.86 1.68
CA GLY A 667 39.87 -5.11 2.79
C GLY A 667 39.80 -3.61 2.55
N ASP A 668 39.86 -3.14 1.30
CA ASP A 668 39.76 -1.73 0.94
C ASP A 668 38.36 -1.19 1.26
N ASP A 669 38.26 0.09 1.63
CA ASP A 669 36.98 0.79 1.70
C ASP A 669 36.43 1.02 0.29
N ILE A 670 35.36 0.29 -0.06
CA ILE A 670 34.76 0.36 -1.39
C ILE A 670 34.29 1.78 -1.75
N HIS A 671 33.93 2.62 -0.77
CA HIS A 671 33.56 4.01 -1.02
C HIS A 671 34.78 4.87 -1.39
N ASP A 672 35.94 4.58 -0.82
CA ASP A 672 37.21 5.19 -1.22
C ASP A 672 37.63 4.76 -2.63
N VAL A 673 37.48 3.46 -2.93
CA VAL A 673 37.76 2.91 -4.27
C VAL A 673 36.87 3.57 -5.33
N THR A 674 35.59 3.75 -5.01
CA THR A 674 34.63 4.43 -5.88
C THR A 674 34.96 5.92 -6.02
N ALA A 675 35.32 6.61 -4.93
CA ALA A 675 35.72 8.01 -4.96
C ALA A 675 36.95 8.23 -5.85
N ARG A 676 37.95 7.36 -5.75
CA ARG A 676 39.13 7.44 -6.65
C ARG A 676 38.72 7.34 -8.13
N GLY A 677 37.81 6.44 -8.47
CA GLY A 677 37.30 6.32 -9.84
C GLY A 677 36.51 7.54 -10.33
N ILE A 678 35.66 8.11 -9.47
CA ILE A 678 34.79 9.26 -9.82
C ILE A 678 35.59 10.56 -9.93
N PHE A 679 36.51 10.80 -8.99
CA PHE A 679 37.26 12.08 -8.85
C PHE A 679 38.67 12.03 -9.45
N GLY A 680 39.09 10.91 -10.05
CA GLY A 680 40.42 10.75 -10.65
C GLY A 680 41.56 10.82 -9.62
N ILE A 681 41.31 10.40 -8.35
CA ILE A 681 42.31 10.40 -7.27
C ILE A 681 43.34 9.30 -7.57
N GLN A 682 44.64 9.63 -7.43
CA GLN A 682 45.71 8.68 -7.66
C GLN A 682 45.69 7.49 -6.71
N ASP A 683 46.08 6.31 -7.19
CA ASP A 683 46.18 5.11 -6.38
C ASP A 683 47.09 5.32 -5.17
N GLY A 684 46.58 4.94 -3.98
CA GLY A 684 47.27 5.14 -2.69
C GLY A 684 46.89 6.42 -1.94
N ALA A 685 46.24 7.40 -2.56
CA ALA A 685 45.67 8.56 -1.86
C ALA A 685 44.23 8.24 -1.38
N HIS A 686 43.90 8.81 -0.22
CA HIS A 686 42.53 8.67 0.36
C HIS A 686 41.62 9.81 -0.12
N ALA A 687 40.36 9.47 -0.34
CA ALA A 687 39.30 10.47 -0.61
C ALA A 687 39.05 11.30 0.68
N ASP A 688 38.76 12.58 0.49
CA ASP A 688 38.28 13.39 1.61
C ASP A 688 36.88 12.99 2.08
N ALA A 689 36.43 13.50 3.22
CA ALA A 689 35.16 13.12 3.82
C ALA A 689 33.93 13.41 2.89
N ASN A 690 33.99 14.51 2.11
CA ASN A 690 32.93 14.89 1.18
C ASN A 690 32.93 14.00 -0.06
N GLN A 691 34.10 13.75 -0.66
CA GLN A 691 34.27 12.84 -1.79
C GLN A 691 33.77 11.41 -1.44
N ARG A 692 34.15 10.93 -0.25
CA ARG A 692 33.68 9.63 0.26
C ARG A 692 32.16 9.62 0.49
N ARG A 693 31.58 10.69 1.01
CA ARG A 693 30.12 10.85 1.18
C ARG A 693 29.40 10.81 -0.17
N ILE A 694 29.92 11.52 -1.18
CA ILE A 694 29.39 11.50 -2.55
C ILE A 694 29.50 10.11 -3.14
N ALA A 695 30.66 9.46 -3.07
CA ALA A 695 30.86 8.10 -3.56
C ALA A 695 29.93 7.08 -2.88
N LYS A 696 29.67 7.21 -1.58
CA LYS A 696 28.67 6.43 -0.88
C LYS A 696 27.27 6.61 -1.49
N SER A 697 26.87 7.85 -1.80
CA SER A 697 25.60 8.15 -2.43
C SER A 697 25.49 7.61 -3.84
N VAL A 698 26.57 7.65 -4.63
CA VAL A 698 26.68 7.07 -5.98
C VAL A 698 26.59 5.54 -5.90
N ASN A 699 27.38 4.89 -5.03
CA ASN A 699 27.34 3.44 -4.86
C ASN A 699 25.91 2.93 -4.60
N PHE A 700 25.22 3.46 -3.59
CA PHE A 700 23.86 3.03 -3.25
C PHE A 700 22.82 3.51 -4.28
N GLY A 701 22.99 4.72 -4.84
CA GLY A 701 22.08 5.25 -5.84
C GLY A 701 22.04 4.38 -7.09
N LEU A 702 23.19 4.08 -7.66
CA LEU A 702 23.29 3.27 -8.88
C LEU A 702 22.94 1.81 -8.64
N LEU A 703 23.30 1.28 -7.45
CA LEU A 703 22.89 -0.05 -7.03
C LEU A 703 21.37 -0.23 -7.03
N TYR A 704 20.64 0.82 -6.64
CA TYR A 704 19.17 0.83 -6.60
C TYR A 704 18.52 1.34 -7.90
N GLY A 705 19.27 1.41 -8.99
CA GLY A 705 18.76 1.80 -10.30
C GLY A 705 18.38 3.28 -10.41
N MET A 706 19.02 4.15 -9.62
CA MET A 706 18.80 5.60 -9.68
C MET A 706 19.27 6.16 -11.02
N SER A 707 18.44 6.98 -11.66
CA SER A 707 18.80 7.69 -12.88
C SER A 707 19.73 8.88 -12.61
N ASP A 708 20.40 9.39 -13.65
CA ASP A 708 21.22 10.62 -13.59
C ASP A 708 20.43 11.80 -13.01
N PHE A 709 19.12 11.89 -13.30
CA PHE A 709 18.24 12.92 -12.75
C PHE A 709 18.06 12.75 -11.23
N GLY A 710 17.81 11.54 -10.77
CA GLY A 710 17.68 11.24 -9.34
C GLY A 710 18.99 11.48 -8.58
N LEU A 711 20.14 11.14 -9.19
CA LEU A 711 21.45 11.39 -8.62
C LEU A 711 21.75 12.89 -8.52
N ALA A 712 21.43 13.65 -9.57
CA ALA A 712 21.57 15.10 -9.61
C ALA A 712 20.79 15.78 -8.47
N GLN A 713 19.53 15.40 -8.29
CA GLN A 713 18.70 15.89 -7.17
C GLN A 713 19.28 15.53 -5.81
N ARG A 714 19.70 14.27 -5.62
CA ARG A 714 20.21 13.78 -4.34
C ARG A 714 21.52 14.46 -3.90
N LEU A 715 22.37 14.80 -4.85
CA LEU A 715 23.67 15.45 -4.60
C LEU A 715 23.62 16.98 -4.73
N SER A 716 22.48 17.55 -5.17
CA SER A 716 22.32 18.98 -5.47
C SER A 716 23.34 19.49 -6.50
N ILE A 717 23.56 18.70 -7.58
CA ILE A 717 24.47 18.99 -8.70
C ILE A 717 23.69 19.04 -10.01
N ASP A 718 24.35 19.54 -11.09
CA ASP A 718 23.69 19.49 -12.40
C ASP A 718 23.64 18.06 -12.99
N ARG A 719 22.74 17.85 -13.95
CA ARG A 719 22.53 16.52 -14.55
C ARG A 719 23.74 16.05 -15.36
N THR A 720 24.52 16.96 -15.92
CA THR A 720 25.72 16.62 -16.72
C THR A 720 26.80 16.07 -15.80
N GLU A 721 27.00 16.70 -14.63
CA GLU A 721 27.92 16.25 -13.60
C GLU A 721 27.50 14.88 -13.02
N ALA A 722 26.20 14.71 -12.73
CA ALA A 722 25.67 13.43 -12.26
C ALA A 722 25.91 12.31 -13.28
N ARG A 723 25.70 12.59 -14.58
CA ARG A 723 25.99 11.65 -15.65
C ARG A 723 27.46 11.31 -15.75
N ALA A 724 28.35 12.29 -15.65
CA ALA A 724 29.80 12.04 -15.66
C ALA A 724 30.22 11.13 -14.49
N MET A 725 29.65 11.31 -13.28
CA MET A 725 29.88 10.43 -12.15
C MET A 725 29.34 9.01 -12.38
N THR A 726 28.16 8.88 -12.98
CA THR A 726 27.59 7.58 -13.38
C THR A 726 28.47 6.86 -14.38
N ASP A 727 28.96 7.56 -15.42
CA ASP A 727 29.83 6.98 -16.44
C ASP A 727 31.19 6.59 -15.87
N ALA A 728 31.77 7.40 -14.99
CA ALA A 728 33.02 7.08 -14.29
C ALA A 728 32.87 5.86 -13.36
N TYR A 729 31.74 5.74 -12.65
CA TYR A 729 31.43 4.56 -11.83
C TYR A 729 31.41 3.28 -12.68
N PHE A 730 30.68 3.27 -13.78
CA PHE A 730 30.59 2.10 -14.63
C PHE A 730 31.86 1.85 -15.48
N ALA A 731 32.67 2.88 -15.71
CA ALA A 731 34.02 2.67 -16.27
C ALA A 731 34.94 1.97 -15.27
N ARG A 732 34.79 2.26 -13.97
CA ARG A 732 35.54 1.57 -12.91
C ARG A 732 35.05 0.14 -12.64
N PHE A 733 33.72 -0.07 -12.74
CA PHE A 733 33.03 -1.35 -12.47
C PHE A 733 32.18 -1.80 -13.68
N PRO A 734 32.81 -2.17 -14.81
CA PRO A 734 32.08 -2.44 -16.05
C PRO A 734 31.19 -3.68 -15.99
N MET A 735 31.56 -4.69 -15.19
CA MET A 735 30.76 -5.91 -15.03
C MET A 735 29.47 -5.68 -14.23
N VAL A 736 29.41 -4.62 -13.41
CA VAL A 736 28.18 -4.22 -12.71
C VAL A 736 27.12 -3.80 -13.72
N ARG A 737 27.48 -2.95 -14.72
CA ARG A 737 26.54 -2.54 -15.80
C ARG A 737 26.07 -3.75 -16.60
N ALA A 738 27.01 -4.59 -17.02
CA ALA A 738 26.67 -5.80 -17.79
C ALA A 738 25.73 -6.75 -17.02
N TRP A 739 25.95 -6.90 -15.72
CA TRP A 739 25.06 -7.70 -14.88
C TRP A 739 23.65 -7.08 -14.78
N ILE A 740 23.55 -5.77 -14.58
CA ILE A 740 22.24 -5.09 -14.52
C ILE A 740 21.46 -5.32 -15.82
N GLU A 741 22.11 -5.14 -16.96
CA GLU A 741 21.49 -5.34 -18.29
C GLU A 741 21.04 -6.79 -18.47
N SER A 742 21.91 -7.76 -18.14
CA SER A 742 21.59 -9.20 -18.19
C SER A 742 20.46 -9.59 -17.26
N ASN A 743 20.42 -9.06 -16.03
CA ASN A 743 19.36 -9.33 -15.08
C ASN A 743 18.00 -8.77 -15.53
N LEU A 744 17.99 -7.58 -16.15
CA LEU A 744 16.77 -7.01 -16.72
C LEU A 744 16.28 -7.83 -17.93
N GLU A 745 17.19 -8.33 -18.78
CA GLU A 745 16.85 -9.22 -19.89
C GLU A 745 16.25 -10.53 -19.37
N PHE A 746 16.92 -11.19 -18.42
CA PHE A 746 16.41 -12.37 -17.75
C PHE A 746 15.00 -12.14 -17.16
N GLY A 747 14.79 -10.98 -16.50
CA GLY A 747 13.50 -10.62 -15.94
C GLY A 747 12.41 -10.42 -17.01
N ARG A 748 12.77 -9.86 -18.17
CA ARG A 748 11.84 -9.73 -19.31
C ARG A 748 11.50 -11.10 -19.92
N GLU A 749 12.48 -12.00 -20.04
CA GLU A 749 12.26 -13.33 -20.63
C GLU A 749 11.44 -14.23 -19.72
N ASN A 750 11.76 -14.25 -18.42
CA ASN A 750 11.21 -15.21 -17.46
C ASN A 750 10.03 -14.67 -16.66
N GLY A 751 9.80 -13.34 -16.65
CA GLY A 751 8.75 -12.71 -15.87
C GLY A 751 9.08 -12.53 -14.38
N TYR A 752 10.30 -12.89 -13.94
CA TYR A 752 10.78 -12.71 -12.57
C TYR A 752 12.29 -12.47 -12.54
N VAL A 753 12.77 -11.91 -11.44
CA VAL A 753 14.20 -11.92 -11.04
C VAL A 753 14.37 -12.74 -9.77
N GLN A 754 15.60 -13.19 -9.46
CA GLN A 754 15.84 -14.11 -8.35
C GLN A 754 17.07 -13.73 -7.51
N THR A 755 17.06 -14.18 -6.26
CA THR A 755 18.17 -14.06 -5.33
C THR A 755 19.21 -15.18 -5.52
N ILE A 756 20.34 -15.10 -4.80
CA ILE A 756 21.38 -16.14 -4.77
C ILE A 756 20.81 -17.50 -4.31
N LEU A 757 19.83 -17.51 -3.39
CA LEU A 757 19.19 -18.75 -2.91
C LEU A 757 17.93 -19.14 -3.71
N GLY A 758 17.66 -18.47 -4.85
CA GLY A 758 16.56 -18.83 -5.74
C GLY A 758 15.18 -18.26 -5.36
N ARG A 759 15.09 -17.32 -4.40
CA ARG A 759 13.84 -16.61 -4.13
C ARG A 759 13.43 -15.81 -5.36
N ARG A 760 12.20 -15.96 -5.83
CA ARG A 760 11.69 -15.28 -7.03
C ARG A 760 10.87 -14.05 -6.67
N ARG A 761 11.09 -12.95 -7.41
CA ARG A 761 10.20 -11.77 -7.41
C ARG A 761 9.65 -11.57 -8.81
N TYR A 762 8.34 -11.70 -8.95
CA TYR A 762 7.64 -11.53 -10.23
C TYR A 762 7.57 -10.07 -10.66
N MET A 763 7.85 -9.80 -11.95
CA MET A 763 8.01 -8.46 -12.53
C MET A 763 7.18 -8.30 -13.80
N PRO A 764 5.83 -8.36 -13.73
CA PRO A 764 4.98 -8.29 -14.92
C PRO A 764 5.18 -6.99 -15.71
N ASP A 765 5.47 -5.88 -15.02
CA ASP A 765 5.57 -4.55 -15.63
C ASP A 765 6.88 -4.29 -16.38
N LEU A 766 7.87 -5.20 -16.35
CA LEU A 766 9.10 -5.09 -17.15
C LEU A 766 8.83 -5.07 -18.66
N ARG A 767 7.69 -5.63 -19.11
CA ARG A 767 7.23 -5.63 -20.49
C ARG A 767 6.18 -4.55 -20.79
N SER A 768 5.86 -3.70 -19.82
CA SER A 768 4.84 -2.67 -19.99
C SER A 768 5.21 -1.66 -21.08
N ARG A 769 4.24 -1.31 -21.93
CA ARG A 769 4.37 -0.22 -22.90
C ARG A 769 4.34 1.15 -22.22
N ASN A 770 3.81 1.24 -21.01
CA ASN A 770 3.82 2.47 -20.21
C ASN A 770 5.22 2.71 -19.63
N TYR A 771 5.91 3.73 -20.12
CA TYR A 771 7.28 4.05 -19.69
C TYR A 771 7.44 4.26 -18.18
N PRO A 772 6.63 5.04 -17.47
CA PRO A 772 6.72 5.18 -16.02
C PRO A 772 6.62 3.85 -15.25
N LEU A 773 5.69 2.96 -15.63
CA LEU A 773 5.53 1.64 -15.01
C LEU A 773 6.75 0.76 -15.29
N ARG A 774 7.19 0.71 -16.56
CA ARG A 774 8.38 -0.05 -16.94
C ARG A 774 9.62 0.46 -16.22
N ALA A 775 9.86 1.78 -16.17
CA ALA A 775 11.01 2.36 -15.48
C ALA A 775 10.99 2.09 -13.95
N ALA A 776 9.81 2.04 -13.33
CA ALA A 776 9.67 1.62 -11.94
C ALA A 776 10.02 0.14 -11.77
N ALA A 777 9.50 -0.74 -12.64
CA ALA A 777 9.79 -2.17 -12.62
C ALA A 777 11.29 -2.47 -12.88
N GLU A 778 11.94 -1.73 -13.77
CA GLU A 778 13.39 -1.85 -14.04
C GLU A 778 14.23 -1.52 -12.79
N ARG A 779 13.87 -0.46 -12.04
CA ARG A 779 14.52 -0.16 -10.76
C ARG A 779 14.29 -1.25 -9.72
N GLU A 780 13.07 -1.75 -9.61
CA GLU A 780 12.74 -2.84 -8.70
C GLU A 780 13.46 -4.14 -9.06
N ALA A 781 13.52 -4.48 -10.34
CA ALA A 781 14.22 -5.67 -10.83
C ALA A 781 15.73 -5.58 -10.63
N THR A 782 16.33 -4.39 -10.72
CA THR A 782 17.74 -4.17 -10.42
C THR A 782 18.03 -4.38 -8.94
N ASN A 783 17.14 -3.91 -8.07
CA ASN A 783 17.34 -3.93 -6.62
C ASN A 783 16.98 -5.28 -5.96
N ALA A 784 15.95 -5.97 -6.46
CA ALA A 784 15.39 -7.16 -5.81
C ALA A 784 16.38 -8.32 -5.60
N PRO A 785 17.26 -8.68 -6.54
CA PRO A 785 18.24 -9.74 -6.31
C PRO A 785 19.21 -9.42 -5.18
N MET A 786 19.64 -8.19 -5.02
CA MET A 786 20.59 -7.78 -3.99
C MET A 786 19.95 -7.71 -2.61
N GLN A 787 18.84 -6.95 -2.48
CA GLN A 787 18.11 -6.85 -1.21
C GLN A 787 17.55 -8.20 -0.76
N GLY A 788 17.03 -8.99 -1.70
CA GLY A 788 16.52 -10.31 -1.41
C GLY A 788 17.62 -11.27 -1.00
N SER A 789 18.78 -11.23 -1.65
CA SER A 789 19.94 -12.06 -1.24
C SER A 789 20.48 -11.65 0.13
N ALA A 790 20.52 -10.36 0.45
CA ALA A 790 20.89 -9.90 1.79
C ALA A 790 19.92 -10.43 2.85
N ALA A 791 18.61 -10.39 2.56
CA ALA A 791 17.58 -10.94 3.44
C ALA A 791 17.72 -12.46 3.60
N ASP A 792 17.98 -13.19 2.52
CA ASP A 792 18.17 -14.64 2.54
C ASP A 792 19.41 -15.03 3.35
N LEU A 793 20.52 -14.32 3.17
CA LEU A 793 21.75 -14.54 3.95
C LEU A 793 21.54 -14.25 5.44
N MET A 794 20.83 -13.17 5.77
CA MET A 794 20.48 -12.86 7.15
C MET A 794 19.61 -13.97 7.77
N LYS A 795 18.58 -14.45 7.07
CA LYS A 795 17.72 -15.53 7.54
C LYS A 795 18.49 -16.84 7.72
N LEU A 796 19.36 -17.18 6.77
CA LEU A 796 20.22 -18.35 6.86
C LEU A 796 21.19 -18.25 8.05
N ALA A 797 21.79 -17.07 8.28
CA ALA A 797 22.61 -16.81 9.45
C ALA A 797 21.85 -16.99 10.76
N MET A 798 20.60 -16.46 10.84
CA MET A 798 19.74 -16.65 12.02
C MET A 798 19.49 -18.13 12.33
N VAL A 799 19.24 -18.96 11.30
CA VAL A 799 19.03 -20.41 11.46
C VAL A 799 20.32 -21.10 11.94
N ARG A 800 21.44 -20.79 11.35
CA ARG A 800 22.74 -21.37 11.71
C ARG A 800 23.17 -20.97 13.13
N ILE A 801 23.04 -19.71 13.50
CA ILE A 801 23.37 -19.22 14.85
C ILE A 801 22.50 -19.91 15.89
N ASP A 802 21.19 -20.01 15.67
CA ASP A 802 20.28 -20.66 16.60
C ASP A 802 20.67 -22.14 16.85
N THR A 803 21.03 -22.85 15.79
CA THR A 803 21.51 -24.23 15.88
C THR A 803 22.84 -24.32 16.65
N ALA A 804 23.81 -23.47 16.28
CA ALA A 804 25.15 -23.48 16.88
C ALA A 804 25.14 -23.07 18.35
N LEU A 805 24.31 -22.10 18.76
CA LEU A 805 24.15 -21.71 20.16
C LEU A 805 23.57 -22.87 21.00
N ARG A 806 22.58 -23.61 20.47
CA ARG A 806 22.01 -24.77 21.14
C ARG A 806 23.02 -25.90 21.27
N GLU A 807 23.76 -26.23 20.21
CA GLU A 807 24.81 -27.25 20.23
C GLU A 807 25.93 -26.91 21.19
N ALA A 808 26.32 -25.64 21.27
CA ALA A 808 27.32 -25.13 22.23
C ALA A 808 26.79 -24.97 23.67
N ASN A 809 25.48 -25.18 23.90
CA ASN A 809 24.82 -24.94 25.19
C ASN A 809 25.06 -23.51 25.74
N LEU A 810 24.99 -22.50 24.85
CA LEU A 810 25.16 -21.10 25.19
C LEU A 810 23.77 -20.42 25.31
N ASP A 811 23.47 -19.85 26.49
CA ASP A 811 22.23 -19.10 26.71
C ASP A 811 22.34 -17.67 26.20
N ALA A 812 22.07 -17.50 24.89
CA ALA A 812 22.13 -16.21 24.24
C ALA A 812 20.95 -16.05 23.25
N PRO A 813 19.73 -15.84 23.72
CA PRO A 813 18.56 -15.66 22.85
C PRO A 813 18.75 -14.49 21.90
N MET A 814 18.36 -14.71 20.63
CA MET A 814 18.19 -13.66 19.64
C MET A 814 16.94 -12.85 19.99
N LEU A 815 17.06 -11.53 20.06
CA LEU A 815 15.97 -10.65 20.48
C LEU A 815 15.36 -9.85 19.32
N LEU A 816 16.22 -9.25 18.47
CA LEU A 816 15.80 -8.38 17.39
C LEU A 816 16.60 -8.66 16.11
N GLN A 817 15.92 -8.50 14.99
CA GLN A 817 16.52 -8.37 13.67
C GLN A 817 16.13 -7.00 13.08
N ILE A 818 17.13 -6.17 12.74
CA ILE A 818 16.92 -4.78 12.28
C ILE A 818 17.85 -4.54 11.10
N HIS A 819 17.28 -4.37 9.90
CA HIS A 819 18.03 -4.23 8.66
C HIS A 819 19.05 -5.37 8.47
N ASP A 820 20.34 -5.09 8.58
CA ASP A 820 21.44 -6.06 8.41
C ASP A 820 22.09 -6.43 9.77
N GLU A 821 21.40 -6.18 10.89
CA GLU A 821 21.85 -6.33 12.27
C GLU A 821 21.00 -7.36 13.03
N LEU A 822 21.65 -8.15 13.88
CA LEU A 822 21.03 -9.03 14.87
C LEU A 822 21.43 -8.58 16.29
N ILE A 823 20.47 -8.60 17.22
CA ILE A 823 20.70 -8.28 18.63
C ILE A 823 20.41 -9.50 19.49
N PHE A 824 21.37 -9.85 20.33
CA PHE A 824 21.33 -10.95 21.28
C PHE A 824 21.41 -10.43 22.70
N GLU A 825 20.91 -11.21 23.65
CA GLU A 825 21.08 -11.00 25.09
C GLU A 825 21.88 -12.20 25.65
N ALA A 826 23.09 -11.99 26.16
CA ALA A 826 23.95 -13.05 26.64
C ALA A 826 24.36 -12.83 28.10
N ASP A 827 24.67 -13.90 28.83
CA ASP A 827 25.36 -13.81 30.10
C ASP A 827 26.69 -13.10 29.90
N ALA A 828 27.00 -12.15 30.78
CA ALA A 828 28.23 -11.35 30.67
C ALA A 828 29.51 -12.22 30.67
N ALA A 829 29.52 -13.33 31.41
CA ALA A 829 30.63 -14.26 31.47
C ALA A 829 30.82 -15.09 30.18
N GLN A 830 29.76 -15.31 29.41
CA GLN A 830 29.75 -16.07 28.14
C GLN A 830 29.83 -15.17 26.90
N SER A 831 29.77 -13.87 27.06
CA SER A 831 29.61 -12.92 25.96
C SER A 831 30.73 -12.99 24.91
N ASP A 832 31.97 -13.34 25.29
CA ASP A 832 33.08 -13.53 24.33
C ASP A 832 32.85 -14.75 23.45
N ALA A 833 32.46 -15.87 24.03
CA ALA A 833 32.19 -17.12 23.31
C ALA A 833 30.98 -16.93 22.34
N VAL A 834 29.91 -16.30 22.83
CA VAL A 834 28.72 -15.99 22.01
C VAL A 834 29.09 -15.09 20.85
N ALA A 835 29.83 -14.00 21.09
CA ALA A 835 30.19 -13.08 20.02
C ALA A 835 31.09 -13.74 18.96
N ALA A 836 32.05 -14.59 19.37
CA ALA A 836 32.89 -15.33 18.44
C ALA A 836 32.09 -16.31 17.57
N LEU A 837 31.14 -17.05 18.18
CA LEU A 837 30.24 -17.98 17.49
C LEU A 837 29.33 -17.23 16.50
N VAL A 838 28.64 -16.19 16.95
CA VAL A 838 27.74 -15.39 16.11
C VAL A 838 28.49 -14.84 14.90
N LYS A 839 29.69 -14.29 15.11
CA LYS A 839 30.52 -13.80 14.01
C LYS A 839 30.88 -14.89 13.02
N ALA A 840 31.33 -16.02 13.50
CA ALA A 840 31.72 -17.14 12.64
C ALA A 840 30.56 -17.67 11.79
N GLU A 841 29.36 -17.81 12.38
CA GLU A 841 28.15 -18.27 11.68
C GLU A 841 27.61 -17.25 10.67
N MET A 842 27.65 -15.95 10.99
CA MET A 842 27.27 -14.91 10.03
C MET A 842 28.26 -14.81 8.87
N GLU A 843 29.57 -14.75 9.15
CA GLU A 843 30.59 -14.67 8.10
C GLU A 843 30.65 -15.96 7.25
N GLY A 844 30.32 -17.09 7.83
CA GLY A 844 30.23 -18.40 7.19
C GLY A 844 28.87 -18.75 6.61
N ALA A 845 27.87 -17.87 6.68
CA ALA A 845 26.50 -18.21 6.28
C ALA A 845 26.42 -18.76 4.84
N GLN A 846 27.14 -18.13 3.92
CA GLN A 846 27.23 -18.56 2.52
C GLN A 846 28.61 -18.24 1.95
N THR A 847 29.14 -19.14 1.11
CA THR A 847 30.38 -18.87 0.39
C THR A 847 30.11 -17.95 -0.80
N LEU A 848 30.59 -16.72 -0.72
CA LEU A 848 30.57 -15.76 -1.82
C LEU A 848 31.96 -15.63 -2.47
N ALA A 849 32.04 -15.00 -3.62
CA ALA A 849 33.31 -14.64 -4.27
C ALA A 849 34.12 -13.57 -3.54
N VAL A 850 33.54 -12.97 -2.51
CA VAL A 850 34.15 -12.00 -1.60
C VAL A 850 33.79 -12.37 -0.16
N PRO A 851 34.64 -12.08 0.84
CA PRO A 851 34.35 -12.44 2.21
C PRO A 851 33.17 -11.63 2.74
N LEU A 852 32.27 -12.27 3.52
CA LEU A 852 31.33 -11.57 4.38
C LEU A 852 32.08 -11.11 5.63
N LEU A 853 31.82 -9.88 6.08
CA LEU A 853 32.44 -9.32 7.28
C LEU A 853 31.36 -8.85 8.24
N VAL A 854 31.54 -9.14 9.52
CA VAL A 854 30.62 -8.80 10.59
C VAL A 854 31.31 -7.89 11.63
N THR A 855 30.67 -6.79 11.93
CA THR A 855 31.07 -5.91 13.02
C THR A 855 30.31 -6.30 14.27
N LEU A 856 31.02 -6.48 15.39
CA LEU A 856 30.46 -6.83 16.69
C LEU A 856 30.60 -5.67 17.67
N LYS A 857 29.55 -5.42 18.44
CA LYS A 857 29.58 -4.50 19.57
C LYS A 857 28.89 -5.12 20.77
N ARG A 858 29.27 -4.70 21.98
CA ARG A 858 28.67 -5.16 23.23
C ARG A 858 28.40 -3.98 24.13
N GLY A 859 27.32 -4.04 24.88
CA GLY A 859 26.93 -2.96 25.77
C GLY A 859 25.81 -3.31 26.72
N ALA A 860 25.52 -2.40 27.62
CA ALA A 860 24.39 -2.54 28.56
C ALA A 860 23.05 -2.13 27.96
N SER A 861 23.05 -1.33 26.88
CA SER A 861 21.85 -0.88 26.18
C SER A 861 22.03 -0.99 24.67
N TRP A 862 20.91 -0.91 23.94
CA TRP A 862 20.94 -0.88 22.47
C TRP A 862 21.72 0.32 21.93
N TYR A 863 21.71 1.46 22.64
CA TYR A 863 22.53 2.61 22.30
C TYR A 863 24.03 2.31 22.32
N ASP A 864 24.49 1.51 23.29
CA ASP A 864 25.91 1.21 23.47
C ASP A 864 26.46 0.24 22.41
N VAL A 865 25.58 -0.46 21.71
CA VAL A 865 25.93 -1.45 20.67
C VAL A 865 25.73 -0.94 19.24
N GLU A 866 25.38 0.36 19.07
CA GLU A 866 25.28 1.02 17.77
C GLU A 866 26.60 1.39 17.11
#